data_139902f61952e877bd475091555672f7
#
_entry.id   139902f61952e877bd475091555672f7
#
_cell.length_a   1.000
_cell.length_b   1.000
_cell.length_c   1.000
_cell.angle_alpha   90.00
_cell.angle_beta   90.00
_cell.angle_gamma   90.00
#
_symmetry.space_group_name_H-M   'P 1'
#
loop_
_entity.id
_entity.type
_entity.pdbx_description
1 polymer ?
#
loop_
_entity_poly.entity_id
_entity_poly.type
_entity_poly.pdbx_seq_one_letter_code
_entity_poly.pdbx_strand_id
1 'polypeptide(L)'
;MPKLSDLRLSKNMKYTALYVAMRFFEHEPDIFDKTYENGTKIVIESSNQRVMINGTFAFELTTHESFVKLEFVNRLLTLGYSMSDFSLVDNKAIFKGYEVEFHVWDDSLTDEGMTNKKSKYKSRLVSGVLEYKSLICDNGIYNYGLFESKAENIILREQTKQEYNDPDFVIEENRVMKYVGHSKKVIVPEGIEELESSSFWDNQEIEEVVLPDSLMNMGGDTFYNCKNLKKINIPKNVILMGNNPFAGCPEVVVTNNSDAYIMENGALYTADKQTMIYCSIKGNETEFVVPEGVRVICKHTFFLCDRFEKITLPRSLEKMENNPFSGCSKLELINNSNAYFIKDDVIYNGFKTSVVGTLNKIRSERLILLEGIKTINRNSFWNCKGIKTIVFPESLVDIGYNPFVGCSNIHFESNTTYYKVVDGILFNKDMSKIVCYPSWKAVGHIKLPDSVITLERGAFSGCNKMTSIDLHNVNIVNKSCFTNCISLERLYCSDLITYIGEWAFAYCSSLKKVSVFKGTIIDNNAFSNCPAELEVRDARSNYIIESENLYTLESMKKAYKGKIDAILIDPPYNSHIDYIGYKDSGYEEGYHTFMRDRIELSKTLLSDKGVLVINIDEGEAINLFNICKSVFGENLVTFHKWKKKHEFFDKNRVVLNPNKKQTDFEYIIIARKTKEATLNKVIQPYIKDDVLFEKEADVPETFDCFGTTSSAKDEINELFGSRDYFSTPKPLKLMKEFVRMATNKESIVMDFFAGSGTVGHAVCELNKEDGGNRKYILVSNSESNICKNVTVKRMKKVSSHFTLLD
;
A
#
# COMPACT_ATOMS: atom_id res chain seq x y z
N MET A 1 25.04 -31.94 0.97
CA MET A 1 25.09 -30.52 0.62
C MET A 1 23.93 -29.82 1.34
N PRO A 2 24.12 -28.62 1.89
CA PRO A 2 23.06 -27.92 2.58
C PRO A 2 21.94 -27.52 1.59
N LYS A 3 20.70 -27.60 2.06
CA LYS A 3 19.51 -27.24 1.27
C LYS A 3 18.92 -25.91 1.75
N LEU A 4 18.23 -25.19 0.88
CA LEU A 4 17.50 -23.97 1.25
C LEU A 4 16.49 -24.22 2.40
N SER A 5 15.88 -25.41 2.41
CA SER A 5 15.00 -25.87 3.48
C SER A 5 15.66 -25.95 4.86
N ASP A 6 17.00 -26.05 4.91
CA ASP A 6 17.75 -26.13 6.15
C ASP A 6 17.91 -24.76 6.83
N LEU A 7 17.69 -23.65 6.11
CA LEU A 7 17.70 -22.30 6.65
C LEU A 7 16.46 -22.06 7.52
N ARG A 8 16.69 -21.60 8.76
CA ARG A 8 15.61 -21.24 9.72
C ARG A 8 15.07 -19.84 9.43
N LEU A 9 14.47 -19.64 8.24
CA LEU A 9 13.96 -18.36 7.78
C LEU A 9 12.44 -18.30 7.89
N SER A 10 11.89 -17.08 8.05
CA SER A 10 10.46 -16.84 7.90
C SER A 10 10.00 -17.19 6.48
N LYS A 11 8.70 -17.40 6.27
CA LYS A 11 8.16 -17.77 4.95
C LYS A 11 8.58 -16.77 3.86
N ASN A 12 8.50 -15.48 4.15
CA ASN A 12 8.87 -14.40 3.20
C ASN A 12 10.38 -14.38 2.94
N MET A 13 11.20 -14.58 3.97
CA MET A 13 12.65 -14.68 3.82
C MET A 13 13.08 -15.92 3.04
N LYS A 14 12.33 -17.03 3.10
CA LYS A 14 12.60 -18.22 2.29
C LYS A 14 12.43 -17.95 0.80
N TYR A 15 11.45 -17.15 0.39
CA TYR A 15 11.30 -16.73 -1.02
C TYR A 15 12.44 -15.82 -1.46
N THR A 16 12.85 -14.87 -0.63
CA THR A 16 14.01 -14.01 -0.88
C THR A 16 15.29 -14.85 -1.01
N ALA A 17 15.51 -15.79 -0.08
CA ALA A 17 16.66 -16.70 -0.11
C ALA A 17 16.67 -17.60 -1.34
N LEU A 18 15.52 -18.17 -1.73
CA LEU A 18 15.36 -18.97 -2.93
C LEU A 18 15.71 -18.17 -4.18
N TYR A 19 15.25 -16.93 -4.25
CA TYR A 19 15.50 -16.07 -5.38
C TYR A 19 16.97 -15.62 -5.50
N VAL A 20 17.60 -15.27 -4.38
CA VAL A 20 19.02 -14.98 -4.32
C VAL A 20 19.83 -16.23 -4.71
N ALA A 21 19.44 -17.40 -4.19
CA ALA A 21 20.09 -18.66 -4.53
C ALA A 21 19.98 -19.01 -6.02
N MET A 22 18.80 -18.86 -6.63
CA MET A 22 18.62 -19.08 -8.09
C MET A 22 19.47 -18.14 -8.95
N ARG A 23 19.69 -16.91 -8.52
CA ARG A 23 20.52 -15.92 -9.20
C ARG A 23 22.01 -16.10 -8.96
N PHE A 24 22.35 -16.66 -7.80
CA PHE A 24 23.73 -16.80 -7.35
C PHE A 24 24.42 -18.03 -7.90
N PHE A 25 23.73 -19.14 -7.96
CA PHE A 25 24.33 -20.45 -8.10
C PHE A 25 23.96 -21.16 -9.40
N GLU A 26 23.61 -20.45 -10.42
CA GLU A 26 23.35 -20.88 -11.83
C GLU A 26 22.63 -22.24 -12.02
N HIS A 27 22.70 -23.15 -11.03
CA HIS A 27 22.17 -24.51 -11.06
C HIS A 27 21.58 -24.84 -9.70
N GLU A 28 20.45 -25.38 -9.59
CA GLU A 28 19.73 -25.92 -8.44
C GLU A 28 19.68 -25.08 -7.13
N PRO A 29 18.49 -24.67 -6.68
CA PRO A 29 18.29 -23.80 -5.51
C PRO A 29 18.72 -24.39 -4.16
N ASP A 30 19.28 -25.61 -4.13
CA ASP A 30 19.69 -26.32 -2.93
C ASP A 30 21.21 -26.33 -2.68
N ILE A 31 22.04 -25.68 -3.53
CA ILE A 31 23.50 -25.65 -3.40
C ILE A 31 23.97 -24.22 -3.08
N PHE A 32 24.67 -24.08 -1.95
CA PHE A 32 25.09 -22.79 -1.41
C PHE A 32 26.60 -22.62 -1.40
N ASP A 33 27.30 -22.99 -2.47
CA ASP A 33 28.70 -22.64 -2.64
C ASP A 33 29.03 -22.17 -4.06
N LYS A 34 29.85 -21.14 -4.18
CA LYS A 34 30.29 -20.58 -5.45
C LYS A 34 31.76 -20.19 -5.41
N THR A 35 32.51 -20.57 -6.43
CA THR A 35 33.90 -20.14 -6.66
C THR A 35 33.96 -19.22 -7.86
N TYR A 36 34.57 -18.06 -7.72
CA TYR A 36 34.73 -17.04 -8.74
C TYR A 36 36.04 -17.19 -9.50
N GLU A 37 36.18 -16.54 -10.66
CA GLU A 37 37.38 -16.62 -11.53
C GLU A 37 38.67 -16.20 -10.80
N ASN A 38 38.60 -15.26 -9.86
CA ASN A 38 39.72 -14.81 -9.04
C ASN A 38 40.06 -15.79 -7.89
N GLY A 39 39.44 -16.96 -7.85
CA GLY A 39 39.66 -17.99 -6.81
C GLY A 39 38.96 -17.75 -5.50
N THR A 40 38.20 -16.64 -5.33
CA THR A 40 37.39 -16.39 -4.13
C THR A 40 36.25 -17.39 -4.07
N LYS A 41 36.03 -18.01 -2.90
CA LYS A 41 34.94 -18.96 -2.68
C LYS A 41 33.96 -18.43 -1.63
N ILE A 42 32.67 -18.38 -1.98
CA ILE A 42 31.57 -18.15 -1.01
C ILE A 42 30.93 -19.48 -0.65
N VAL A 43 30.69 -19.71 0.63
CA VAL A 43 29.94 -20.87 1.15
C VAL A 43 28.90 -20.36 2.14
N ILE A 44 27.66 -20.85 2.04
CA ILE A 44 26.61 -20.57 3.00
C ILE A 44 26.44 -21.80 3.89
N GLU A 45 26.71 -21.64 5.18
CA GLU A 45 26.47 -22.67 6.20
C GLU A 45 25.00 -22.59 6.64
N SER A 46 24.17 -23.47 6.13
CA SER A 46 22.72 -23.47 6.38
C SER A 46 22.35 -23.71 7.85
N SER A 47 23.13 -24.53 8.57
CA SER A 47 22.89 -24.83 9.99
C SER A 47 22.99 -23.61 10.91
N ASN A 48 23.88 -22.68 10.57
CA ASN A 48 24.21 -21.48 11.36
C ASN A 48 23.77 -20.19 10.66
N GLN A 49 23.17 -20.26 9.47
CA GLN A 49 22.79 -19.12 8.64
C GLN A 49 23.96 -18.16 8.37
N ARG A 50 25.17 -18.68 8.17
CA ARG A 50 26.40 -17.89 8.02
C ARG A 50 26.92 -17.91 6.59
N VAL A 51 27.40 -16.77 6.13
CA VAL A 51 28.16 -16.64 4.91
C VAL A 51 29.64 -16.67 5.25
N MET A 52 30.34 -17.61 4.62
CA MET A 52 31.79 -17.77 4.71
C MET A 52 32.41 -17.34 3.37
N ILE A 53 33.45 -16.52 3.42
CA ILE A 53 34.24 -16.13 2.23
C ILE A 53 35.65 -16.62 2.44
N ASN A 54 36.15 -17.47 1.51
CA ASN A 54 37.45 -18.13 1.61
C ASN A 54 37.68 -18.86 2.96
N GLY A 55 36.60 -19.45 3.51
CA GLY A 55 36.64 -20.16 4.79
C GLY A 55 36.60 -19.26 6.03
N THR A 56 36.50 -17.94 5.87
CA THR A 56 36.40 -17.00 6.99
C THR A 56 34.96 -16.50 7.11
N PHE A 57 34.46 -16.39 8.34
CA PHE A 57 33.12 -15.83 8.60
C PHE A 57 33.02 -14.39 8.06
N ALA A 58 31.96 -14.10 7.29
CA ALA A 58 31.74 -12.79 6.73
C ALA A 58 30.52 -12.10 7.37
N PHE A 59 29.34 -12.75 7.41
CA PHE A 59 28.12 -12.21 8.03
C PHE A 59 27.02 -13.29 8.15
N GLU A 60 25.96 -12.99 8.90
CA GLU A 60 24.81 -13.88 9.05
C GLU A 60 23.69 -13.53 8.07
N LEU A 61 22.95 -14.56 7.59
CA LEU A 61 21.76 -14.42 6.72
C LEU A 61 20.50 -14.46 7.57
N THR A 62 20.27 -13.41 8.36
CA THR A 62 19.15 -13.34 9.32
C THR A 62 18.13 -12.26 8.97
N THR A 63 18.50 -11.31 8.10
CA THR A 63 17.64 -10.19 7.67
C THR A 63 17.59 -10.08 6.15
N HIS A 64 16.60 -9.36 5.61
CA HIS A 64 16.53 -9.09 4.17
C HIS A 64 17.76 -8.33 3.67
N GLU A 65 18.27 -7.39 4.47
CA GLU A 65 19.47 -6.62 4.15
C GLU A 65 20.70 -7.51 4.01
N SER A 66 20.79 -8.60 4.78
CA SER A 66 21.90 -9.53 4.67
C SER A 66 21.91 -10.30 3.33
N PHE A 67 20.74 -10.54 2.73
CA PHE A 67 20.66 -11.10 1.37
C PHE A 67 21.05 -10.08 0.31
N VAL A 68 20.71 -8.81 0.49
CA VAL A 68 21.16 -7.71 -0.38
C VAL A 68 22.69 -7.58 -0.33
N LYS A 69 23.26 -7.70 0.87
CA LYS A 69 24.70 -7.71 1.09
C LYS A 69 25.38 -8.88 0.39
N LEU A 70 24.81 -10.07 0.45
CA LEU A 70 25.29 -11.25 -0.25
C LEU A 70 25.28 -11.04 -1.77
N GLU A 71 24.23 -10.46 -2.29
CA GLU A 71 24.10 -10.17 -3.73
C GLU A 71 25.12 -9.10 -4.18
N PHE A 72 25.36 -8.06 -3.40
CA PHE A 72 26.40 -7.06 -3.64
C PHE A 72 27.79 -7.69 -3.74
N VAL A 73 28.16 -8.55 -2.77
CA VAL A 73 29.42 -9.27 -2.77
C VAL A 73 29.55 -10.16 -4.02
N ASN A 74 28.53 -10.92 -4.38
CA ASN A 74 28.52 -11.74 -5.57
C ASN A 74 28.79 -10.90 -6.83
N ARG A 75 28.12 -9.76 -6.95
CA ARG A 75 28.25 -8.89 -8.10
C ARG A 75 29.66 -8.33 -8.25
N LEU A 76 30.24 -7.84 -7.14
CA LEU A 76 31.62 -7.34 -7.17
C LEU A 76 32.61 -8.44 -7.60
N LEU A 77 32.48 -9.63 -7.00
CA LEU A 77 33.36 -10.76 -7.34
C LEU A 77 33.16 -11.25 -8.79
N THR A 78 31.93 -11.22 -9.29
CA THR A 78 31.61 -11.55 -10.70
C THR A 78 32.19 -10.52 -11.67
N LEU A 79 32.31 -9.25 -11.27
CA LEU A 79 32.94 -8.18 -12.03
C LEU A 79 34.48 -8.17 -11.93
N GLY A 80 35.06 -9.16 -11.25
CA GLY A 80 36.51 -9.31 -11.13
C GLY A 80 37.16 -8.56 -9.96
N TYR A 81 36.39 -7.84 -9.13
CA TYR A 81 36.93 -7.25 -7.90
C TYR A 81 37.32 -8.34 -6.90
N SER A 82 38.29 -8.06 -6.06
CA SER A 82 38.77 -8.96 -5.02
C SER A 82 38.37 -8.51 -3.63
N MET A 83 38.58 -9.37 -2.63
CA MET A 83 38.33 -9.01 -1.23
C MET A 83 39.21 -7.88 -0.70
N SER A 84 40.23 -7.47 -1.43
CA SER A 84 41.05 -6.29 -1.12
C SER A 84 40.42 -4.97 -1.55
N ASP A 85 39.43 -5.01 -2.45
CA ASP A 85 38.74 -3.83 -2.98
C ASP A 85 37.58 -3.39 -2.10
N PHE A 86 37.09 -4.28 -1.23
CA PHE A 86 35.99 -3.96 -0.31
C PHE A 86 36.14 -4.68 1.04
N SER A 87 35.52 -4.09 2.06
CA SER A 87 35.39 -4.70 3.39
C SER A 87 33.96 -4.68 3.84
N LEU A 88 33.57 -5.67 4.68
CA LEU A 88 32.21 -5.85 5.18
C LEU A 88 32.22 -5.56 6.69
N VAL A 89 31.37 -4.62 7.12
CA VAL A 89 31.25 -4.21 8.52
C VAL A 89 29.76 -4.20 8.89
N ASP A 90 29.34 -5.07 9.80
CA ASP A 90 27.93 -5.22 10.23
C ASP A 90 26.93 -5.13 9.06
N ASN A 91 26.09 -4.09 9.05
CA ASN A 91 25.09 -3.86 8.00
C ASN A 91 25.56 -2.98 6.85
N LYS A 92 26.87 -2.76 6.71
CA LYS A 92 27.47 -1.90 5.70
C LYS A 92 28.62 -2.59 5.01
N ALA A 93 29.06 -2.03 3.89
CA ALA A 93 30.34 -2.36 3.27
C ALA A 93 31.15 -1.08 3.02
N ILE A 94 32.46 -1.21 2.91
CA ILE A 94 33.32 -0.14 2.39
C ILE A 94 33.88 -0.64 1.06
N PHE A 95 33.56 0.04 -0.03
CA PHE A 95 34.04 -0.27 -1.36
C PHE A 95 34.88 0.89 -1.89
N LYS A 96 36.15 0.66 -2.11
CA LYS A 96 37.13 1.67 -2.54
C LYS A 96 37.10 2.96 -1.70
N GLY A 97 36.92 2.82 -0.38
CA GLY A 97 36.86 3.95 0.55
C GLY A 97 35.50 4.59 0.76
N TYR A 98 34.46 4.18 -0.01
CA TYR A 98 33.10 4.66 0.13
C TYR A 98 32.27 3.72 1.00
N GLU A 99 31.47 4.30 1.87
CA GLU A 99 30.52 3.54 2.70
C GLU A 99 29.30 3.14 1.86
N VAL A 100 28.94 1.85 1.87
CA VAL A 100 27.78 1.29 1.17
C VAL A 100 26.79 0.77 2.19
N GLU A 101 25.61 1.37 2.24
CA GLU A 101 24.49 0.89 3.06
C GLU A 101 23.56 -0.01 2.24
N PHE A 102 23.06 -1.09 2.86
CA PHE A 102 22.16 -2.05 2.21
C PHE A 102 20.72 -1.77 2.60
N HIS A 103 19.84 -1.75 1.61
CA HIS A 103 18.42 -1.49 1.81
C HIS A 103 17.58 -2.47 0.99
N VAL A 104 16.50 -2.91 1.59
CA VAL A 104 15.52 -3.79 0.97
C VAL A 104 14.27 -2.99 0.64
N TRP A 105 13.78 -3.18 -0.57
CA TRP A 105 12.52 -2.62 -1.02
C TRP A 105 11.55 -3.76 -1.27
N ASP A 106 10.42 -3.71 -0.59
CA ASP A 106 9.33 -4.66 -0.75
C ASP A 106 8.22 -4.01 -1.59
N ASP A 107 7.84 -4.62 -2.70
CA ASP A 107 6.73 -4.15 -3.56
C ASP A 107 5.37 -4.20 -2.83
N SER A 108 5.27 -4.95 -1.74
CA SER A 108 4.10 -4.93 -0.85
C SER A 108 4.04 -3.66 0.00
N LEU A 109 5.15 -2.93 0.12
CA LEU A 109 5.17 -1.60 0.70
C LEU A 109 4.57 -0.65 -0.33
N THR A 110 3.45 -0.05 0.02
CA THR A 110 2.73 0.96 -0.76
C THR A 110 3.66 2.04 -1.32
N ASP A 111 3.31 2.62 -2.48
CA ASP A 111 4.08 3.68 -3.16
C ASP A 111 4.58 4.82 -2.25
N GLU A 112 3.88 5.06 -1.12
CA GLU A 112 4.26 6.05 -0.10
C GLU A 112 5.55 5.67 0.65
N GLY A 113 5.77 4.39 0.91
CA GLY A 113 7.03 3.87 1.46
C GLY A 113 8.19 4.05 0.48
N MET A 114 7.94 3.95 -0.83
CA MET A 114 8.92 4.14 -1.89
C MET A 114 9.28 5.63 -2.07
N THR A 115 8.29 6.52 -2.08
CA THR A 115 8.51 7.97 -2.27
C THR A 115 9.24 8.61 -1.10
N ASN A 116 8.84 8.29 0.13
CA ASN A 116 9.52 8.78 1.34
C ASN A 116 10.93 8.21 1.52
N LYS A 117 11.16 6.97 1.10
CA LYS A 117 12.50 6.38 1.09
C LYS A 117 13.35 7.02 -0.01
N LYS A 118 12.83 7.25 -1.22
CA LYS A 118 13.55 7.96 -2.30
C LYS A 118 14.06 9.33 -1.83
N SER A 119 13.25 10.14 -1.15
CA SER A 119 13.66 11.47 -0.64
C SER A 119 14.73 11.40 0.46
N LYS A 120 14.65 10.38 1.32
CA LYS A 120 15.64 10.16 2.39
C LYS A 120 17.00 9.70 1.85
N TYR A 121 17.02 9.06 0.69
CA TYR A 121 18.24 8.58 0.02
C TYR A 121 18.97 9.69 -0.75
N LYS A 122 18.24 10.67 -1.30
CA LYS A 122 18.84 11.84 -1.94
C LYS A 122 19.78 12.60 -1.01
N SER A 123 19.37 12.83 0.24
CA SER A 123 20.19 13.58 1.22
C SER A 123 21.46 12.83 1.66
N ARG A 124 21.53 11.51 1.49
CA ARG A 124 22.67 10.68 1.86
C ARG A 124 23.69 10.52 0.72
N LEU A 125 23.23 10.51 -0.53
CA LEU A 125 24.13 10.55 -1.71
C LEU A 125 25.00 11.81 -1.72
N VAL A 126 24.49 12.92 -1.18
CA VAL A 126 25.22 14.19 -1.01
C VAL A 126 26.32 14.08 0.07
N SER A 127 26.23 13.12 0.98
CA SER A 127 27.21 12.94 2.08
C SER A 127 28.33 11.94 1.79
N GLY A 128 28.50 11.49 0.55
CA GLY A 128 29.59 10.55 0.16
C GLY A 128 29.31 9.08 0.49
N VAL A 129 28.07 8.73 0.83
CA VAL A 129 27.63 7.35 1.09
C VAL A 129 27.06 6.74 -0.18
N LEU A 130 27.63 5.62 -0.62
CA LEU A 130 27.09 4.82 -1.72
C LEU A 130 26.00 3.91 -1.18
N GLU A 131 24.83 3.92 -1.81
CA GLU A 131 23.74 3.02 -1.47
C GLU A 131 23.62 1.92 -2.51
N TYR A 132 23.61 0.67 -2.03
CA TYR A 132 23.29 -0.48 -2.85
C TYR A 132 21.87 -0.92 -2.52
N LYS A 133 21.00 -0.89 -3.52
CA LYS A 133 19.58 -1.19 -3.36
C LYS A 133 19.22 -2.44 -4.11
N SER A 134 18.49 -3.31 -3.44
CA SER A 134 17.78 -4.40 -4.08
C SER A 134 16.30 -4.25 -3.79
N LEU A 135 15.51 -4.28 -4.85
CA LEU A 135 14.05 -4.32 -4.77
C LEU A 135 13.64 -5.78 -4.64
N ILE A 136 13.00 -6.13 -3.54
CA ILE A 136 12.36 -7.42 -3.35
C ILE A 136 10.89 -7.24 -3.68
N CYS A 137 10.45 -7.90 -4.76
CA CYS A 137 9.06 -7.95 -5.18
C CYS A 137 8.53 -9.37 -4.99
N ASP A 138 7.23 -9.55 -5.05
CA ASP A 138 6.60 -10.88 -5.07
C ASP A 138 7.17 -11.81 -6.15
N ASN A 139 7.81 -11.25 -7.18
CA ASN A 139 8.40 -11.93 -8.32
C ASN A 139 9.94 -11.85 -8.39
N GLY A 140 10.62 -11.36 -7.35
CA GLY A 140 12.07 -11.36 -7.32
C GLY A 140 12.78 -10.11 -6.83
N ILE A 141 14.11 -10.13 -6.87
CA ILE A 141 14.97 -9.04 -6.45
C ILE A 141 15.43 -8.23 -7.67
N TYR A 142 15.10 -6.94 -7.72
CA TYR A 142 15.62 -6.00 -8.70
C TYR A 142 16.82 -5.26 -8.13
N ASN A 143 17.94 -5.31 -8.82
CA ASN A 143 19.18 -4.73 -8.34
C ASN A 143 19.48 -3.42 -9.03
N TYR A 144 19.71 -2.40 -8.24
CA TYR A 144 20.25 -1.12 -8.66
C TYR A 144 21.61 -0.96 -8.00
N GLY A 145 22.67 -1.36 -8.70
CA GLY A 145 24.06 -1.18 -8.22
C GLY A 145 24.61 0.16 -8.68
N LEU A 146 25.24 0.90 -7.79
CA LEU A 146 26.08 2.04 -8.12
C LEU A 146 27.50 1.55 -8.35
N PHE A 147 28.08 1.85 -9.53
CA PHE A 147 29.43 1.45 -9.90
C PHE A 147 30.44 2.58 -9.69
N GLU A 148 31.72 2.22 -9.64
CA GLU A 148 32.90 3.04 -9.37
C GLU A 148 32.91 4.40 -10.08
N SER A 149 32.56 4.44 -11.37
CA SER A 149 32.52 5.67 -12.18
C SER A 149 31.53 6.73 -11.70
N LYS A 150 30.56 6.34 -10.85
CA LYS A 150 29.55 7.24 -10.29
C LYS A 150 30.03 7.95 -9.03
N ALA A 151 30.85 7.31 -8.21
CA ALA A 151 31.35 7.89 -6.96
C ALA A 151 32.27 9.12 -7.23
N GLU A 152 33.15 9.04 -8.20
CA GLU A 152 34.03 10.15 -8.57
C GLU A 152 33.23 11.33 -9.15
N ASN A 153 32.22 11.07 -9.96
CA ASN A 153 31.36 12.09 -10.55
C ASN A 153 30.45 12.78 -9.52
N ILE A 154 30.01 12.11 -8.46
CA ILE A 154 29.17 12.68 -7.41
C ILE A 154 29.97 13.69 -6.56
N ILE A 155 31.23 13.39 -6.25
CA ILE A 155 32.09 14.27 -5.43
C ILE A 155 32.43 15.58 -6.16
N LEU A 156 32.55 15.54 -7.48
CA LEU A 156 32.85 16.74 -8.28
C LEU A 156 31.67 17.70 -8.46
N ARG A 157 30.43 17.27 -8.15
CA ARG A 157 29.18 18.00 -8.46
C ARG A 157 28.56 18.77 -7.32
N GLU A 158 29.00 18.63 -6.08
CA GLU A 158 28.51 19.45 -4.95
C GLU A 158 28.81 20.96 -5.13
N GLN A 159 29.56 21.35 -6.15
CA GLN A 159 30.01 22.73 -6.33
C GLN A 159 29.15 23.58 -7.29
N THR A 160 28.17 23.01 -8.00
CA THR A 160 27.30 23.79 -8.89
C THR A 160 25.83 23.35 -8.80
N LYS A 161 25.08 23.98 -7.89
CA LYS A 161 23.60 23.97 -8.01
C LYS A 161 23.23 24.82 -9.22
N GLN A 162 22.82 24.18 -10.30
CA GLN A 162 22.27 24.87 -11.46
C GLN A 162 20.76 25.00 -11.25
N GLU A 163 20.26 26.23 -11.21
CA GLU A 163 18.81 26.50 -11.23
C GLU A 163 18.33 26.44 -12.69
N TYR A 164 17.40 25.53 -12.95
CA TYR A 164 16.75 25.38 -14.25
C TYR A 164 15.45 26.18 -14.25
N ASN A 165 15.36 27.23 -15.07
CA ASN A 165 14.15 28.03 -15.29
C ASN A 165 13.56 27.75 -16.68
N ASP A 166 13.39 26.49 -17.07
CA ASP A 166 12.74 26.13 -18.31
C ASP A 166 11.25 25.80 -18.06
N PRO A 167 10.31 26.60 -18.57
CA PRO A 167 8.88 26.40 -18.32
C PRO A 167 8.30 25.12 -18.92
N ASP A 168 9.02 24.50 -19.86
CA ASP A 168 8.59 23.28 -20.52
C ASP A 168 8.89 22.03 -19.67
N PHE A 169 9.69 22.17 -18.60
CA PHE A 169 10.08 21.07 -17.74
C PHE A 169 9.74 21.32 -16.26
N VAL A 170 9.19 20.33 -15.61
CA VAL A 170 9.15 20.25 -14.15
C VAL A 170 10.43 19.56 -13.71
N ILE A 171 11.36 20.31 -13.15
CA ILE A 171 12.67 19.83 -12.73
C ILE A 171 12.79 19.94 -11.21
N GLU A 172 13.21 18.88 -10.57
CA GLU A 172 13.62 18.85 -9.16
C GLU A 172 15.08 18.47 -9.08
N GLU A 173 15.93 19.37 -8.59
CA GLU A 173 17.39 19.24 -8.63
C GLU A 173 17.88 19.02 -10.09
N ASN A 174 18.57 17.91 -10.40
CA ASN A 174 19.05 17.56 -11.74
C ASN A 174 18.17 16.47 -12.40
N ARG A 175 16.89 16.39 -12.03
CA ARG A 175 15.95 15.38 -12.50
C ARG A 175 14.74 16.01 -13.19
N VAL A 176 14.44 15.52 -14.38
CA VAL A 176 13.16 15.85 -15.04
C VAL A 176 12.07 14.96 -14.45
N MET A 177 11.16 15.59 -13.69
CA MET A 177 9.98 14.93 -13.14
C MET A 177 8.90 14.78 -14.22
N LYS A 178 8.73 15.81 -15.05
CA LYS A 178 7.74 15.81 -16.13
C LYS A 178 8.11 16.83 -17.20
N TYR A 179 7.88 16.49 -18.45
CA TYR A 179 7.84 17.43 -19.57
C TYR A 179 6.40 17.91 -19.78
N VAL A 180 6.21 19.23 -19.80
CA VAL A 180 4.90 19.90 -19.94
C VAL A 180 4.81 20.78 -21.18
N GLY A 181 5.89 20.86 -21.97
CA GLY A 181 5.97 21.67 -23.20
C GLY A 181 5.27 21.02 -24.40
N HIS A 182 5.21 21.78 -25.49
CA HIS A 182 4.51 21.43 -26.74
C HIS A 182 5.42 21.38 -27.97
N SER A 183 6.73 21.35 -27.76
CA SER A 183 7.71 21.36 -28.83
C SER A 183 7.82 20.01 -29.53
N LYS A 184 7.88 20.01 -30.88
CA LYS A 184 8.14 18.81 -31.67
C LYS A 184 9.55 18.28 -31.50
N LYS A 185 10.52 19.17 -31.31
CA LYS A 185 11.90 18.85 -30.99
C LYS A 185 12.22 19.34 -29.59
N VAL A 186 12.50 18.40 -28.70
CA VAL A 186 12.82 18.65 -27.31
C VAL A 186 14.31 18.46 -27.09
N ILE A 187 14.93 19.45 -26.48
CA ILE A 187 16.34 19.38 -26.05
C ILE A 187 16.29 19.41 -24.53
N VAL A 188 16.63 18.27 -23.90
CA VAL A 188 16.72 18.20 -22.43
C VAL A 188 17.98 18.99 -22.00
N PRO A 189 17.86 19.91 -21.03
CA PRO A 189 18.97 20.78 -20.62
C PRO A 189 20.22 20.01 -20.17
N GLU A 190 21.39 20.53 -20.48
CA GLU A 190 22.65 19.98 -19.98
C GLU A 190 22.72 20.10 -18.44
N GLY A 191 23.32 19.13 -17.77
CA GLY A 191 23.31 19.01 -16.31
C GLY A 191 22.16 18.19 -15.74
N ILE A 192 21.14 17.84 -16.54
CA ILE A 192 20.12 16.86 -16.13
C ILE A 192 20.78 15.47 -16.08
N GLU A 193 20.59 14.78 -14.96
CA GLU A 193 21.18 13.47 -14.68
C GLU A 193 20.17 12.33 -14.71
N GLU A 194 18.92 12.65 -14.51
CA GLU A 194 17.84 11.63 -14.41
C GLU A 194 16.57 12.09 -15.13
N LEU A 195 15.99 11.18 -15.91
CA LEU A 195 14.60 11.26 -16.33
C LEU A 195 13.77 10.35 -15.44
N GLU A 196 12.79 10.89 -14.73
CA GLU A 196 11.87 10.09 -13.91
C GLU A 196 11.03 9.17 -14.81
N SER A 197 10.59 8.04 -14.23
CA SER A 197 9.67 7.13 -14.93
C SER A 197 8.46 7.88 -15.45
N SER A 198 8.08 7.61 -16.70
CA SER A 198 6.92 8.23 -17.36
C SER A 198 6.99 9.77 -17.49
N SER A 199 8.17 10.40 -17.40
CA SER A 199 8.31 11.87 -17.44
C SER A 199 7.85 12.52 -18.75
N PHE A 200 7.81 11.77 -19.84
CA PHE A 200 7.30 12.20 -21.16
C PHE A 200 6.08 11.41 -21.63
N TRP A 201 5.46 10.66 -20.75
CA TRP A 201 4.41 9.71 -21.10
C TRP A 201 3.28 10.31 -21.93
N ASP A 202 2.90 9.58 -22.98
CA ASP A 202 1.77 9.87 -23.89
C ASP A 202 1.84 11.24 -24.56
N ASN A 203 3.01 11.82 -24.70
CA ASN A 203 3.16 13.06 -25.43
C ASN A 203 3.05 12.78 -26.95
N GLN A 204 1.97 13.32 -27.57
CA GLN A 204 1.67 13.11 -28.98
C GLN A 204 2.27 14.18 -29.90
N GLU A 205 2.99 15.17 -29.35
CA GLU A 205 3.55 16.28 -30.12
C GLU A 205 5.04 16.10 -30.44
N ILE A 206 5.77 15.39 -29.57
CA ILE A 206 7.21 15.18 -29.70
C ILE A 206 7.53 14.29 -30.89
N GLU A 207 8.41 14.79 -31.78
CA GLU A 207 8.98 14.04 -32.91
C GLU A 207 10.47 13.69 -32.74
N GLU A 208 11.25 14.52 -32.02
CA GLU A 208 12.67 14.30 -31.75
C GLU A 208 13.01 14.69 -30.31
N VAL A 209 13.79 13.87 -29.63
CA VAL A 209 14.36 14.19 -28.31
C VAL A 209 15.87 14.08 -28.35
N VAL A 210 16.53 15.12 -27.87
CA VAL A 210 18.00 15.15 -27.68
C VAL A 210 18.29 15.13 -26.19
N LEU A 211 18.93 14.07 -25.73
CA LEU A 211 19.29 13.89 -24.34
C LEU A 211 20.74 14.34 -24.10
N PRO A 212 21.02 15.01 -22.97
CA PRO A 212 22.35 15.55 -22.67
C PRO A 212 23.35 14.44 -22.26
N ASP A 213 24.62 14.71 -22.45
CA ASP A 213 25.70 13.80 -22.03
C ASP A 213 25.77 13.66 -20.49
N SER A 214 25.22 14.64 -19.74
CA SER A 214 25.11 14.56 -18.28
C SER A 214 24.14 13.49 -17.79
N LEU A 215 23.22 13.00 -18.65
CA LEU A 215 22.22 12.01 -18.28
C LEU A 215 22.85 10.66 -17.93
N MET A 216 22.49 10.13 -16.77
CA MET A 216 22.95 8.85 -16.26
C MET A 216 21.82 7.83 -16.06
N ASN A 217 20.62 8.31 -15.75
CA ASN A 217 19.49 7.45 -15.45
C ASN A 217 18.29 7.80 -16.32
N MET A 218 17.71 6.78 -16.94
CA MET A 218 16.44 6.89 -17.67
C MET A 218 15.42 5.97 -16.99
N GLY A 219 14.36 6.53 -16.49
CA GLY A 219 13.27 5.79 -15.85
C GLY A 219 12.56 4.82 -16.80
N GLY A 220 11.82 3.88 -16.27
CA GLY A 220 10.98 2.99 -17.08
C GLY A 220 9.77 3.72 -17.68
N ASP A 221 9.33 3.24 -18.85
CA ASP A 221 8.17 3.80 -19.53
C ASP A 221 8.28 5.33 -19.80
N THR A 222 9.48 5.92 -19.79
CA THR A 222 9.75 7.37 -19.87
C THR A 222 9.02 8.02 -21.04
N PHE A 223 9.09 7.42 -22.24
CA PHE A 223 8.44 7.87 -23.48
C PHE A 223 7.28 6.96 -23.88
N TYR A 224 6.63 6.30 -22.92
CA TYR A 224 5.52 5.39 -23.20
C TYR A 224 4.44 6.07 -24.04
N ASN A 225 4.04 5.40 -25.15
CA ASN A 225 2.97 5.85 -26.06
C ASN A 225 3.21 7.23 -26.73
N CYS A 226 4.47 7.68 -26.85
CA CYS A 226 4.81 8.85 -27.67
C CYS A 226 4.79 8.44 -29.16
N LYS A 227 3.60 8.40 -29.77
CA LYS A 227 3.36 7.80 -31.09
C LYS A 227 4.10 8.50 -32.23
N ASN A 228 4.36 9.79 -32.07
CA ASN A 228 5.02 10.62 -33.10
C ASN A 228 6.52 10.73 -32.92
N LEU A 229 7.09 10.15 -31.85
CA LEU A 229 8.53 10.15 -31.61
C LEU A 229 9.25 9.33 -32.68
N LYS A 230 10.13 9.99 -33.45
CA LYS A 230 10.87 9.42 -34.57
C LYS A 230 12.33 9.19 -34.27
N LYS A 231 12.92 10.01 -33.37
CA LYS A 231 14.36 9.98 -33.13
C LYS A 231 14.71 10.32 -31.68
N ILE A 232 15.60 9.52 -31.10
CA ILE A 232 16.15 9.73 -29.78
C ILE A 232 17.58 9.13 -29.68
N ASN A 233 18.46 9.78 -28.91
CA ASN A 233 19.78 9.25 -28.57
C ASN A 233 19.79 8.70 -27.14
N ILE A 234 20.54 7.64 -26.87
CA ILE A 234 20.97 7.23 -25.54
C ILE A 234 22.39 7.79 -25.35
N PRO A 235 22.59 8.78 -24.46
CA PRO A 235 23.91 9.38 -24.25
C PRO A 235 24.92 8.40 -23.67
N LYS A 236 26.22 8.72 -23.85
CA LYS A 236 27.33 7.87 -23.43
C LYS A 236 27.39 7.55 -21.95
N ASN A 237 26.91 8.46 -21.10
CA ASN A 237 26.96 8.33 -19.65
C ASN A 237 25.70 7.65 -19.04
N VAL A 238 24.73 7.22 -19.86
CA VAL A 238 23.58 6.47 -19.37
C VAL A 238 24.00 5.07 -18.96
N ILE A 239 23.91 4.79 -17.67
CA ILE A 239 24.29 3.50 -17.06
C ILE A 239 23.11 2.76 -16.45
N LEU A 240 21.99 3.45 -16.19
CA LEU A 240 20.77 2.83 -15.70
C LEU A 240 19.58 3.18 -16.60
N MET A 241 18.87 2.14 -16.99
CA MET A 241 17.64 2.26 -17.78
C MET A 241 16.58 1.37 -17.14
N GLY A 242 15.40 1.95 -16.93
CA GLY A 242 14.23 1.19 -16.47
C GLY A 242 13.66 0.30 -17.58
N ASN A 243 12.52 -0.30 -17.29
CA ASN A 243 11.79 -1.11 -18.27
C ASN A 243 11.47 -0.29 -19.51
N ASN A 244 11.50 -0.94 -20.66
CA ASN A 244 11.31 -0.36 -22.00
C ASN A 244 10.85 1.12 -22.02
N PRO A 245 11.77 2.08 -22.09
CA PRO A 245 11.39 3.51 -22.04
C PRO A 245 10.62 3.96 -23.29
N PHE A 246 10.66 3.20 -24.38
CA PHE A 246 10.07 3.52 -25.69
C PHE A 246 8.84 2.67 -26.01
N ALA A 247 8.22 2.06 -25.03
CA ALA A 247 7.05 1.22 -25.24
C ALA A 247 5.91 1.98 -25.91
N GLY A 248 5.39 1.45 -27.01
CA GLY A 248 4.30 2.08 -27.77
C GLY A 248 4.72 3.25 -28.67
N CYS A 249 6.03 3.41 -28.97
CA CYS A 249 6.57 4.38 -29.95
C CYS A 249 6.85 3.67 -31.29
N PRO A 250 5.92 3.63 -32.25
CA PRO A 250 6.01 2.77 -33.43
C PRO A 250 7.10 3.21 -34.42
N GLU A 251 7.41 4.51 -34.46
CA GLU A 251 8.31 5.09 -35.45
C GLU A 251 9.71 5.40 -34.90
N VAL A 252 9.96 5.14 -33.63
CA VAL A 252 11.18 5.59 -32.98
C VAL A 252 12.42 4.85 -33.53
N VAL A 253 13.45 5.64 -33.86
CA VAL A 253 14.82 5.17 -34.12
C VAL A 253 15.67 5.58 -32.93
N VAL A 254 16.22 4.59 -32.23
CA VAL A 254 17.06 4.77 -31.05
C VAL A 254 18.51 4.68 -31.48
N THR A 255 19.31 5.71 -31.22
CA THR A 255 20.77 5.70 -31.38
C THR A 255 21.42 5.48 -30.02
N ASN A 256 22.21 4.44 -29.86
CA ASN A 256 22.90 4.15 -28.61
C ASN A 256 24.36 4.61 -28.67
N ASN A 257 24.77 5.46 -27.75
CA ASN A 257 26.14 5.90 -27.56
C ASN A 257 26.73 5.43 -26.22
N SER A 258 25.92 4.73 -25.39
CA SER A 258 26.37 4.22 -24.09
C SER A 258 27.04 2.86 -24.20
N ASP A 259 28.17 2.69 -23.50
CA ASP A 259 28.84 1.41 -23.37
C ASP A 259 28.12 0.41 -22.46
N ALA A 260 27.15 0.88 -21.65
CA ALA A 260 26.36 0.03 -20.78
C ALA A 260 25.28 -0.78 -21.53
N TYR A 261 25.05 -0.46 -22.83
CA TYR A 261 23.99 -1.08 -23.63
C TYR A 261 24.48 -1.42 -25.04
N ILE A 262 23.83 -2.40 -25.65
CA ILE A 262 24.09 -2.83 -27.01
C ILE A 262 22.79 -2.80 -27.80
N MET A 263 22.80 -2.14 -28.97
CA MET A 263 21.71 -2.20 -29.93
C MET A 263 22.09 -3.20 -31.04
N GLU A 264 21.30 -4.27 -31.15
CA GLU A 264 21.54 -5.34 -32.14
C GLU A 264 20.20 -5.85 -32.68
N ASN A 265 20.09 -6.01 -33.98
CA ASN A 265 18.87 -6.50 -34.67
C ASN A 265 17.58 -5.74 -34.27
N GLY A 266 17.71 -4.44 -34.03
CA GLY A 266 16.55 -3.61 -33.59
C GLY A 266 16.12 -3.81 -32.15
N ALA A 267 16.93 -4.49 -31.35
CA ALA A 267 16.69 -4.71 -29.94
C ALA A 267 17.82 -4.14 -29.07
N LEU A 268 17.47 -3.62 -27.89
CA LEU A 268 18.37 -3.06 -26.90
C LEU A 268 18.59 -4.03 -25.76
N TYR A 269 19.86 -4.30 -25.47
CA TYR A 269 20.30 -5.18 -24.41
C TYR A 269 21.24 -4.44 -23.45
N THR A 270 21.40 -4.96 -22.25
CA THR A 270 22.56 -4.63 -21.39
C THR A 270 23.88 -5.07 -22.06
N ALA A 271 25.02 -4.46 -21.73
CA ALA A 271 26.33 -4.75 -22.36
C ALA A 271 26.74 -6.23 -22.25
N ASP A 272 26.35 -6.90 -21.16
CA ASP A 272 26.55 -8.35 -20.96
C ASP A 272 25.54 -9.23 -21.73
N LYS A 273 24.64 -8.62 -22.49
CA LYS A 273 23.54 -9.27 -23.23
C LYS A 273 22.62 -10.18 -22.38
N GLN A 274 22.67 -10.07 -21.07
CA GLN A 274 21.80 -10.91 -20.22
C GLN A 274 20.38 -10.36 -20.08
N THR A 275 20.18 -9.05 -20.27
CA THR A 275 18.87 -8.43 -20.16
C THR A 275 18.46 -7.76 -21.46
N MET A 276 17.28 -8.13 -21.97
CA MET A 276 16.66 -7.50 -23.14
C MET A 276 15.64 -6.46 -22.66
N ILE A 277 15.84 -5.19 -23.04
CA ILE A 277 15.07 -4.05 -22.51
C ILE A 277 13.99 -3.59 -23.50
N TYR A 278 14.34 -3.50 -24.78
CA TYR A 278 13.47 -2.95 -25.82
C TYR A 278 13.63 -3.74 -27.12
N CYS A 279 12.55 -3.83 -27.89
CA CYS A 279 12.55 -4.29 -29.26
C CYS A 279 11.79 -3.30 -30.12
N SER A 280 12.39 -2.89 -31.25
CA SER A 280 11.77 -1.93 -32.17
C SER A 280 10.48 -2.51 -32.78
N ILE A 281 9.43 -1.70 -32.82
CA ILE A 281 8.17 -2.03 -33.54
C ILE A 281 8.38 -1.89 -35.05
N LYS A 282 9.35 -1.05 -35.44
CA LYS A 282 9.67 -0.73 -36.85
C LYS A 282 10.54 -1.82 -37.47
N GLY A 283 10.20 -2.27 -38.67
CA GLY A 283 10.92 -3.29 -39.43
C GLY A 283 9.96 -4.19 -40.21
N ASN A 284 10.53 -5.01 -41.08
CA ASN A 284 9.77 -5.92 -41.95
C ASN A 284 9.88 -7.40 -41.52
N GLU A 285 10.74 -7.72 -40.56
CA GLU A 285 10.94 -9.06 -40.05
C GLU A 285 9.70 -9.50 -39.28
N THR A 286 9.20 -10.69 -39.62
CA THR A 286 8.02 -11.31 -38.99
C THR A 286 8.41 -12.33 -37.90
N GLU A 287 9.69 -12.70 -37.84
CA GLU A 287 10.22 -13.60 -36.84
C GLU A 287 11.33 -12.93 -36.03
N PHE A 288 11.44 -13.26 -34.75
CA PHE A 288 12.51 -12.82 -33.88
C PHE A 288 13.00 -13.97 -33.02
N VAL A 289 14.33 -14.17 -32.99
CA VAL A 289 14.95 -15.15 -32.11
C VAL A 289 15.67 -14.38 -31.00
N VAL A 290 15.20 -14.50 -29.77
CA VAL A 290 15.90 -13.94 -28.61
C VAL A 290 17.22 -14.71 -28.46
N PRO A 291 18.38 -14.02 -28.43
CA PRO A 291 19.69 -14.69 -28.40
C PRO A 291 19.87 -15.58 -27.17
N GLU A 292 20.59 -16.69 -27.36
CA GLU A 292 21.07 -17.47 -26.19
C GLU A 292 22.00 -16.60 -25.34
N GLY A 293 21.91 -16.76 -24.00
CA GLY A 293 22.57 -15.87 -23.02
C GLY A 293 21.65 -14.81 -22.44
N VAL A 294 20.54 -14.47 -23.12
CA VAL A 294 19.52 -13.59 -22.53
C VAL A 294 18.78 -14.34 -21.41
N ARG A 295 18.86 -13.79 -20.21
CA ARG A 295 18.26 -14.37 -18.99
C ARG A 295 16.99 -13.61 -18.56
N VAL A 296 16.91 -12.31 -18.88
CA VAL A 296 15.80 -11.44 -18.49
C VAL A 296 15.23 -10.73 -19.71
N ILE A 297 13.90 -10.78 -19.85
CA ILE A 297 13.13 -9.94 -20.78
C ILE A 297 12.31 -8.95 -19.93
N CYS A 298 12.60 -7.65 -20.09
CA CYS A 298 11.93 -6.60 -19.32
C CYS A 298 10.45 -6.46 -19.70
N LYS A 299 9.69 -5.86 -18.81
CA LYS A 299 8.30 -5.45 -19.04
C LYS A 299 8.20 -4.60 -20.31
N HIS A 300 7.18 -4.85 -21.12
CA HIS A 300 6.90 -4.09 -22.35
C HIS A 300 7.97 -4.23 -23.45
N THR A 301 8.94 -5.13 -23.35
CA THR A 301 10.01 -5.28 -24.37
C THR A 301 9.45 -5.43 -25.78
N PHE A 302 8.39 -6.21 -25.97
CA PHE A 302 7.71 -6.42 -27.24
C PHE A 302 6.30 -5.76 -27.28
N PHE A 303 6.06 -4.74 -26.49
CA PHE A 303 4.75 -4.10 -26.38
C PHE A 303 4.27 -3.55 -27.75
N LEU A 304 3.08 -4.00 -28.21
CA LEU A 304 2.47 -3.66 -29.50
C LEU A 304 3.33 -4.04 -30.71
N CYS A 305 4.28 -4.97 -30.59
CA CYS A 305 5.08 -5.46 -31.71
C CYS A 305 4.27 -6.40 -32.60
N ASP A 306 3.20 -5.92 -33.23
CA ASP A 306 2.26 -6.71 -34.09
C ASP A 306 2.87 -7.21 -35.40
N ARG A 307 4.08 -6.73 -35.75
CA ARG A 307 4.83 -7.22 -36.91
C ARG A 307 5.31 -8.66 -36.72
N PHE A 308 5.58 -9.09 -35.48
CA PHE A 308 6.07 -10.43 -35.22
C PHE A 308 4.95 -11.46 -35.20
N GLU A 309 5.07 -12.41 -36.12
CA GLU A 309 4.22 -13.60 -36.18
C GLU A 309 4.81 -14.71 -35.30
N LYS A 310 6.15 -14.70 -35.07
CA LYS A 310 6.85 -15.71 -34.32
C LYS A 310 8.01 -15.14 -33.52
N ILE A 311 8.06 -15.47 -32.22
CA ILE A 311 9.20 -15.19 -31.34
C ILE A 311 9.67 -16.50 -30.70
N THR A 312 10.99 -16.74 -30.77
CA THR A 312 11.63 -17.90 -30.12
C THR A 312 12.36 -17.45 -28.87
N LEU A 313 12.01 -18.03 -27.72
CA LEU A 313 12.66 -17.79 -26.43
C LEU A 313 13.85 -18.74 -26.24
N PRO A 314 15.00 -18.27 -25.70
CA PRO A 314 16.20 -19.08 -25.50
C PRO A 314 16.06 -20.01 -24.28
N ARG A 315 16.93 -21.02 -24.20
CA ARG A 315 17.03 -21.91 -23.03
C ARG A 315 17.52 -21.17 -21.78
N SER A 316 18.38 -20.15 -21.99
CA SER A 316 18.93 -19.32 -20.91
C SER A 316 17.92 -18.41 -20.22
N LEU A 317 16.70 -18.25 -20.77
CA LEU A 317 15.71 -17.33 -20.20
C LEU A 317 15.21 -17.80 -18.84
N GLU A 318 15.36 -16.96 -17.84
CA GLU A 318 14.97 -17.19 -16.44
C GLU A 318 13.77 -16.33 -16.05
N LYS A 319 13.69 -15.10 -16.57
CA LYS A 319 12.70 -14.13 -16.13
C LYS A 319 12.07 -13.36 -17.28
N MET A 320 10.75 -13.28 -17.28
CA MET A 320 9.94 -12.30 -18.03
C MET A 320 9.20 -11.41 -17.04
N GLU A 321 9.28 -10.11 -17.24
CA GLU A 321 8.58 -9.15 -16.40
C GLU A 321 7.21 -8.82 -16.98
N ASN A 322 6.15 -9.00 -16.19
CA ASN A 322 4.77 -8.53 -16.44
C ASN A 322 4.35 -8.52 -17.92
N ASN A 323 4.15 -9.65 -18.50
CA ASN A 323 3.71 -9.85 -19.88
C ASN A 323 4.41 -8.94 -20.92
N PRO A 324 5.65 -9.25 -21.31
CA PRO A 324 6.40 -8.42 -22.26
C PRO A 324 5.78 -8.38 -23.68
N PHE A 325 4.84 -9.28 -23.99
CA PHE A 325 4.18 -9.43 -25.29
C PHE A 325 2.80 -8.78 -25.36
N SER A 326 2.47 -7.92 -24.42
CA SER A 326 1.16 -7.24 -24.40
C SER A 326 0.91 -6.49 -25.70
N GLY A 327 -0.22 -6.76 -26.33
CA GLY A 327 -0.62 -6.13 -27.58
C GLY A 327 -0.15 -6.84 -28.86
N CYS A 328 0.65 -7.92 -28.78
CA CYS A 328 1.03 -8.73 -29.95
C CYS A 328 -0.12 -9.66 -30.33
N SER A 329 -0.94 -9.26 -31.32
CA SER A 329 -2.21 -9.94 -31.61
C SER A 329 -2.08 -11.16 -32.52
N LYS A 330 -0.91 -11.37 -33.15
CA LYS A 330 -0.66 -12.47 -34.11
C LYS A 330 0.41 -13.46 -33.62
N LEU A 331 1.05 -13.18 -32.52
CA LEU A 331 2.26 -13.81 -32.08
C LEU A 331 2.06 -15.31 -31.76
N GLU A 332 2.92 -16.14 -32.35
CA GLU A 332 3.25 -17.49 -31.92
C GLU A 332 4.54 -17.45 -31.07
N LEU A 333 4.51 -18.04 -29.89
CA LEU A 333 5.67 -18.07 -29.00
C LEU A 333 6.24 -19.48 -28.91
N ILE A 334 7.47 -19.65 -29.42
CA ILE A 334 8.24 -20.90 -29.28
C ILE A 334 9.07 -20.78 -28.00
N ASN A 335 8.76 -21.58 -27.02
CA ASN A 335 9.43 -21.55 -25.73
C ASN A 335 10.42 -22.70 -25.57
N ASN A 336 11.73 -22.38 -25.48
CA ASN A 336 12.79 -23.33 -25.16
C ASN A 336 13.20 -23.28 -23.68
N SER A 337 12.72 -22.28 -22.91
CA SER A 337 13.06 -22.11 -21.49
C SER A 337 12.23 -23.04 -20.59
N ASN A 338 12.89 -23.60 -19.57
CA ASN A 338 12.24 -24.33 -18.50
C ASN A 338 11.56 -23.42 -17.46
N ALA A 339 11.90 -22.11 -17.45
CA ALA A 339 11.31 -21.16 -16.52
C ALA A 339 9.84 -20.84 -16.81
N TYR A 340 9.34 -21.22 -18.01
CA TYR A 340 7.99 -20.94 -18.42
C TYR A 340 7.32 -22.16 -19.05
N PHE A 341 6.00 -22.21 -18.92
CA PHE A 341 5.12 -23.19 -19.54
C PHE A 341 4.00 -22.44 -20.28
N ILE A 342 3.75 -22.78 -21.53
CA ILE A 342 2.72 -22.15 -22.34
C ILE A 342 1.63 -23.17 -22.65
N LYS A 343 0.39 -22.80 -22.37
CA LYS A 343 -0.78 -23.62 -22.69
C LYS A 343 -1.96 -22.69 -23.03
N ASP A 344 -2.68 -23.02 -24.10
CA ASP A 344 -3.87 -22.28 -24.53
C ASP A 344 -3.62 -20.75 -24.65
N ASP A 345 -2.46 -20.36 -25.19
CA ASP A 345 -1.96 -18.98 -25.30
C ASP A 345 -1.78 -18.24 -23.95
N VAL A 346 -1.80 -18.95 -22.83
CA VAL A 346 -1.48 -18.45 -21.51
C VAL A 346 -0.05 -18.84 -21.13
N ILE A 347 0.70 -17.88 -20.64
CA ILE A 347 2.08 -18.04 -20.18
C ILE A 347 2.07 -18.21 -18.66
N TYR A 348 2.51 -19.35 -18.20
CA TYR A 348 2.68 -19.68 -16.78
C TYR A 348 4.16 -19.70 -16.43
N ASN A 349 4.50 -19.50 -15.16
CA ASN A 349 5.85 -19.82 -14.69
C ASN A 349 6.10 -21.34 -14.77
N GLY A 350 7.36 -21.77 -14.80
CA GLY A 350 7.75 -23.19 -14.95
C GLY A 350 7.15 -24.10 -13.88
N PHE A 351 6.93 -23.59 -12.68
CA PHE A 351 6.29 -24.30 -11.57
C PHE A 351 4.76 -24.38 -11.69
N LYS A 352 4.17 -23.72 -12.68
CA LYS A 352 2.71 -23.63 -12.89
C LYS A 352 1.95 -23.11 -11.65
N THR A 353 2.56 -22.16 -10.93
CA THR A 353 1.95 -21.53 -9.77
C THR A 353 1.49 -20.10 -10.05
N SER A 354 1.96 -19.49 -11.14
CA SER A 354 1.62 -18.12 -11.51
C SER A 354 1.28 -17.98 -12.98
N VAL A 355 0.26 -17.17 -13.29
CA VAL A 355 0.00 -16.66 -14.64
C VAL A 355 0.87 -15.41 -14.83
N VAL A 356 1.80 -15.48 -15.78
CA VAL A 356 2.74 -14.38 -16.10
C VAL A 356 2.16 -13.46 -17.17
N GLY A 357 1.45 -14.01 -18.15
CA GLY A 357 0.89 -13.24 -19.24
C GLY A 357 0.04 -14.08 -20.17
N THR A 358 -0.52 -13.42 -21.19
CA THR A 358 -1.26 -14.08 -22.27
C THR A 358 -0.86 -13.51 -23.60
N LEU A 359 -0.97 -14.31 -24.65
CA LEU A 359 -0.86 -13.84 -26.03
C LEU A 359 -2.21 -13.24 -26.47
N ASN A 360 -2.20 -12.05 -27.03
CA ASN A 360 -3.44 -11.33 -27.38
C ASN A 360 -4.24 -11.98 -28.55
N LYS A 361 -3.69 -12.99 -29.19
CA LYS A 361 -4.41 -13.82 -30.19
C LYS A 361 -5.43 -14.78 -29.56
N ILE A 362 -5.33 -15.02 -28.24
CA ILE A 362 -6.22 -15.96 -27.53
C ILE A 362 -7.70 -15.71 -27.85
N ARG A 363 -8.41 -16.79 -28.19
CA ARG A 363 -9.85 -16.83 -28.42
C ARG A 363 -10.42 -17.99 -27.63
N SER A 364 -11.13 -17.68 -26.57
CA SER A 364 -11.71 -18.70 -25.70
C SER A 364 -13.08 -18.26 -25.19
N GLU A 365 -14.06 -19.11 -25.40
CA GLU A 365 -15.37 -18.91 -24.78
C GLU A 365 -15.28 -19.02 -23.26
N ARG A 366 -14.49 -19.99 -22.77
CA ARG A 366 -14.34 -20.28 -21.34
C ARG A 366 -12.93 -20.77 -21.05
N LEU A 367 -12.07 -19.87 -20.56
CA LEU A 367 -10.70 -20.18 -20.18
C LEU A 367 -10.66 -20.67 -18.73
N ILE A 368 -10.29 -21.92 -18.55
CA ILE A 368 -10.09 -22.53 -17.22
C ILE A 368 -8.60 -22.48 -16.91
N LEU A 369 -8.22 -21.71 -15.90
CA LEU A 369 -6.84 -21.65 -15.43
C LEU A 369 -6.45 -22.97 -14.77
N LEU A 370 -5.17 -23.34 -14.89
CA LEU A 370 -4.66 -24.59 -14.32
C LEU A 370 -4.85 -24.63 -12.81
N GLU A 371 -5.23 -25.79 -12.28
CA GLU A 371 -5.22 -26.03 -10.84
C GLU A 371 -3.76 -25.98 -10.33
N GLY A 372 -3.55 -25.45 -9.12
CA GLY A 372 -2.23 -25.16 -8.57
C GLY A 372 -1.74 -23.72 -8.81
N ILE A 373 -2.43 -22.95 -9.67
CA ILE A 373 -2.15 -21.51 -9.81
C ILE A 373 -2.52 -20.79 -8.53
N LYS A 374 -1.55 -20.08 -7.96
CA LYS A 374 -1.70 -19.28 -6.73
C LYS A 374 -1.81 -17.78 -7.03
N THR A 375 -1.17 -17.33 -8.11
CA THR A 375 -1.11 -15.90 -8.43
C THR A 375 -1.43 -15.62 -9.89
N ILE A 376 -2.07 -14.49 -10.15
CA ILE A 376 -2.24 -13.88 -11.48
C ILE A 376 -1.51 -12.55 -11.45
N ASN A 377 -0.45 -12.42 -12.25
CA ASN A 377 0.36 -11.20 -12.27
C ASN A 377 -0.40 -10.03 -12.91
N ARG A 378 -0.03 -8.81 -12.53
CA ARG A 378 -0.58 -7.60 -13.16
C ARG A 378 -0.38 -7.63 -14.68
N ASN A 379 -1.31 -7.05 -15.44
CA ASN A 379 -1.29 -6.99 -16.90
C ASN A 379 -1.29 -8.36 -17.62
N SER A 380 -1.43 -9.48 -16.90
CA SER A 380 -1.38 -10.83 -17.50
C SER A 380 -2.38 -11.02 -18.63
N PHE A 381 -3.57 -10.41 -18.55
CA PHE A 381 -4.64 -10.46 -19.54
C PHE A 381 -4.89 -9.11 -20.21
N TRP A 382 -3.94 -8.18 -20.14
CA TRP A 382 -4.13 -6.84 -20.69
C TRP A 382 -4.60 -6.88 -22.14
N ASN A 383 -5.73 -6.19 -22.43
CA ASN A 383 -6.35 -6.07 -23.78
C ASN A 383 -6.70 -7.42 -24.43
N CYS A 384 -6.94 -8.48 -23.66
CA CYS A 384 -7.37 -9.80 -24.17
C CYS A 384 -8.87 -9.79 -24.51
N LYS A 385 -9.23 -9.26 -25.68
CA LYS A 385 -10.63 -9.13 -26.13
C LYS A 385 -11.27 -10.46 -26.55
N GLY A 386 -10.48 -11.52 -26.70
CA GLY A 386 -10.94 -12.80 -27.21
C GLY A 386 -11.40 -13.79 -26.14
N ILE A 387 -11.27 -13.46 -24.86
CA ILE A 387 -11.73 -14.27 -23.74
C ILE A 387 -13.10 -13.77 -23.31
N LYS A 388 -14.09 -14.68 -23.22
CA LYS A 388 -15.43 -14.34 -22.71
C LYS A 388 -15.56 -14.65 -21.23
N THR A 389 -15.10 -15.81 -20.77
CA THR A 389 -15.17 -16.21 -19.37
C THR A 389 -13.82 -16.73 -18.89
N ILE A 390 -13.37 -16.29 -17.72
CA ILE A 390 -12.23 -16.86 -16.99
C ILE A 390 -12.73 -17.58 -15.75
N VAL A 391 -12.27 -18.82 -15.57
CA VAL A 391 -12.54 -19.63 -14.38
C VAL A 391 -11.30 -19.68 -13.51
N PHE A 392 -11.42 -19.16 -12.29
CA PHE A 392 -10.34 -19.18 -11.31
C PHE A 392 -10.30 -20.52 -10.57
N PRO A 393 -9.11 -21.15 -10.41
CA PRO A 393 -8.95 -22.38 -9.66
C PRO A 393 -9.13 -22.16 -8.15
N GLU A 394 -9.39 -23.23 -7.41
CA GLU A 394 -9.49 -23.21 -5.95
C GLU A 394 -8.18 -22.72 -5.29
N SER A 395 -7.05 -23.08 -5.89
CA SER A 395 -5.70 -22.74 -5.41
C SER A 395 -5.33 -21.25 -5.50
N LEU A 396 -6.14 -20.40 -6.19
CA LEU A 396 -5.81 -18.99 -6.41
C LEU A 396 -5.93 -18.17 -5.11
N VAL A 397 -4.85 -17.51 -4.72
CA VAL A 397 -4.72 -16.73 -3.48
C VAL A 397 -4.58 -15.24 -3.78
N ASP A 398 -3.89 -14.87 -4.88
CA ASP A 398 -3.59 -13.49 -5.19
C ASP A 398 -3.86 -13.14 -6.66
N ILE A 399 -4.49 -11.99 -6.87
CA ILE A 399 -4.70 -11.35 -8.16
C ILE A 399 -4.02 -10.00 -8.10
N GLY A 400 -2.95 -9.84 -8.88
CA GLY A 400 -2.26 -8.57 -9.04
C GLY A 400 -3.17 -7.47 -9.58
N TYR A 401 -2.68 -6.25 -9.59
CA TYR A 401 -3.45 -5.06 -9.98
C TYR A 401 -4.17 -5.25 -11.31
N ASN A 402 -5.48 -5.15 -11.28
CA ASN A 402 -6.42 -5.50 -12.35
C ASN A 402 -5.76 -6.03 -13.63
N PRO A 403 -5.47 -7.31 -13.72
CA PRO A 403 -4.80 -7.88 -14.89
C PRO A 403 -5.68 -7.88 -16.16
N PHE A 404 -6.97 -7.53 -16.02
CA PHE A 404 -8.00 -7.61 -17.05
C PHE A 404 -8.30 -6.29 -17.75
N VAL A 405 -7.48 -5.27 -17.56
CA VAL A 405 -7.65 -3.97 -18.23
C VAL A 405 -7.74 -4.13 -19.74
N GLY A 406 -8.76 -3.55 -20.37
CA GLY A 406 -9.01 -3.64 -21.80
C GLY A 406 -9.73 -4.92 -22.26
N CYS A 407 -10.08 -5.84 -21.36
CA CYS A 407 -10.92 -7.01 -21.65
C CYS A 407 -12.41 -6.60 -21.68
N SER A 408 -12.92 -6.17 -22.83
CA SER A 408 -14.22 -5.48 -22.93
C SER A 408 -15.45 -6.33 -22.55
N ASN A 409 -15.38 -7.66 -22.67
CA ASN A 409 -16.54 -8.55 -22.48
C ASN A 409 -16.25 -9.69 -21.50
N ILE A 410 -15.33 -9.50 -20.56
CA ILE A 410 -14.90 -10.55 -19.66
C ILE A 410 -15.92 -10.81 -18.55
N HIS A 411 -16.16 -12.09 -18.29
CA HIS A 411 -16.94 -12.63 -17.18
C HIS A 411 -16.02 -13.46 -16.29
N PHE A 412 -16.33 -13.54 -15.01
CA PHE A 412 -15.57 -14.29 -14.03
C PHE A 412 -16.39 -15.41 -13.42
N GLU A 413 -15.76 -16.57 -13.24
CA GLU A 413 -16.23 -17.67 -12.41
C GLU A 413 -15.14 -17.99 -11.38
N SER A 414 -15.51 -18.12 -10.10
CA SER A 414 -14.55 -18.29 -9.02
C SER A 414 -14.83 -19.54 -8.20
N ASN A 415 -13.83 -20.41 -8.08
CA ASN A 415 -13.84 -21.55 -7.16
C ASN A 415 -12.97 -21.28 -5.92
N THR A 416 -12.21 -20.17 -5.88
CA THR A 416 -11.35 -19.82 -4.76
C THR A 416 -12.12 -19.22 -3.60
N THR A 417 -11.61 -19.40 -2.37
CA THR A 417 -12.16 -18.80 -1.14
C THR A 417 -11.69 -17.36 -0.92
N TYR A 418 -10.71 -16.87 -1.69
CA TYR A 418 -10.10 -15.53 -1.52
C TYR A 418 -10.80 -14.45 -2.30
N TYR A 419 -11.52 -14.81 -3.36
CA TYR A 419 -12.23 -13.87 -4.23
C TYR A 419 -13.68 -14.31 -4.44
N LYS A 420 -14.57 -13.34 -4.54
CA LYS A 420 -15.99 -13.55 -4.86
C LYS A 420 -16.35 -12.85 -6.15
N VAL A 421 -17.21 -13.50 -6.93
CA VAL A 421 -17.86 -12.87 -8.08
C VAL A 421 -19.34 -12.69 -7.71
N VAL A 422 -19.76 -11.45 -7.60
CA VAL A 422 -21.14 -11.09 -7.29
C VAL A 422 -21.63 -10.15 -8.39
N ASP A 423 -22.72 -10.51 -9.03
CA ASP A 423 -23.30 -9.74 -10.12
C ASP A 423 -22.28 -9.38 -11.21
N GLY A 424 -21.35 -10.31 -11.49
CA GLY A 424 -20.27 -10.18 -12.49
C GLY A 424 -19.09 -9.32 -12.09
N ILE A 425 -19.11 -8.70 -10.91
CA ILE A 425 -18.02 -7.90 -10.36
C ILE A 425 -17.10 -8.79 -9.53
N LEU A 426 -15.79 -8.62 -9.69
CA LEU A 426 -14.77 -9.34 -8.94
C LEU A 426 -14.37 -8.57 -7.68
N PHE A 427 -14.62 -9.19 -6.54
CA PHE A 427 -14.31 -8.67 -5.20
C PHE A 427 -13.27 -9.54 -4.50
N ASN A 428 -12.64 -9.00 -3.46
CA ASN A 428 -11.99 -9.81 -2.45
C ASN A 428 -13.03 -10.61 -1.62
N LYS A 429 -12.56 -11.49 -0.73
CA LYS A 429 -13.39 -12.44 0.03
C LYS A 429 -14.55 -11.79 0.81
N ASP A 430 -14.31 -10.67 1.48
CA ASP A 430 -15.27 -9.95 2.33
C ASP A 430 -16.07 -8.87 1.58
N MET A 431 -15.85 -8.72 0.28
CA MET A 431 -16.50 -7.75 -0.62
C MET A 431 -16.21 -6.28 -0.28
N SER A 432 -15.16 -6.00 0.43
CA SER A 432 -14.76 -4.65 0.82
C SER A 432 -13.92 -3.94 -0.24
N LYS A 433 -13.34 -4.73 -1.15
CA LYS A 433 -12.49 -4.23 -2.23
C LYS A 433 -13.01 -4.70 -3.58
N ILE A 434 -13.10 -3.78 -4.53
CA ILE A 434 -13.32 -4.13 -5.94
C ILE A 434 -11.95 -4.33 -6.58
N VAL A 435 -11.71 -5.55 -7.06
CA VAL A 435 -10.51 -5.94 -7.81
C VAL A 435 -10.68 -5.60 -9.31
N CYS A 436 -11.83 -5.93 -9.87
CA CYS A 436 -12.18 -5.60 -11.25
C CYS A 436 -13.68 -5.38 -11.42
N TYR A 437 -14.05 -4.21 -11.93
CA TYR A 437 -15.39 -3.91 -12.40
C TYR A 437 -15.40 -4.06 -13.92
N PRO A 438 -16.11 -5.05 -14.51
CA PRO A 438 -16.05 -5.30 -15.94
C PRO A 438 -16.62 -4.14 -16.73
N SER A 439 -15.93 -3.74 -17.82
CA SER A 439 -16.32 -2.58 -18.61
C SER A 439 -17.67 -2.74 -19.31
N TRP A 440 -18.11 -3.97 -19.63
CA TRP A 440 -19.42 -4.24 -20.21
C TRP A 440 -20.57 -3.90 -19.25
N LYS A 441 -20.33 -4.03 -17.93
CA LYS A 441 -21.30 -3.72 -16.88
C LYS A 441 -21.27 -2.24 -16.47
N ALA A 442 -20.15 -1.56 -16.67
CA ALA A 442 -19.97 -0.16 -16.32
C ALA A 442 -20.63 0.78 -17.32
N VAL A 443 -21.97 0.90 -17.25
CA VAL A 443 -22.79 1.69 -18.17
C VAL A 443 -23.63 2.69 -17.38
N GLY A 444 -23.61 3.97 -17.79
CA GLY A 444 -24.42 5.00 -17.17
C GLY A 444 -23.99 5.36 -15.75
N HIS A 445 -24.93 5.45 -14.83
CA HIS A 445 -24.68 5.70 -13.41
C HIS A 445 -24.39 4.42 -12.67
N ILE A 446 -23.28 4.40 -11.92
CA ILE A 446 -22.86 3.25 -11.11
C ILE A 446 -23.04 3.56 -9.62
N LYS A 447 -23.80 2.69 -8.95
CA LYS A 447 -23.87 2.63 -7.50
C LYS A 447 -23.10 1.40 -7.02
N LEU A 448 -22.15 1.61 -6.12
CA LEU A 448 -21.36 0.52 -5.53
C LEU A 448 -22.11 -0.16 -4.39
N PRO A 449 -21.85 -1.43 -4.10
CA PRO A 449 -22.30 -2.07 -2.87
C PRO A 449 -21.78 -1.33 -1.63
N ASP A 450 -22.62 -1.25 -0.59
CA ASP A 450 -22.31 -0.51 0.64
C ASP A 450 -21.09 -1.07 1.41
N SER A 451 -20.71 -2.33 1.15
CA SER A 451 -19.51 -2.97 1.72
C SER A 451 -18.19 -2.47 1.12
N VAL A 452 -18.23 -1.77 -0.02
CA VAL A 452 -17.01 -1.39 -0.76
C VAL A 452 -16.42 -0.12 -0.17
N ILE A 453 -15.19 -0.23 0.35
CA ILE A 453 -14.45 0.90 0.91
C ILE A 453 -13.14 1.18 0.18
N THR A 454 -12.66 0.22 -0.62
CA THR A 454 -11.44 0.39 -1.40
C THR A 454 -11.69 -0.01 -2.85
N LEU A 455 -11.21 0.83 -3.77
CA LEU A 455 -11.12 0.49 -5.18
C LEU A 455 -9.67 0.16 -5.49
N GLU A 456 -9.42 -1.08 -5.92
CA GLU A 456 -8.07 -1.55 -6.23
C GLU A 456 -7.50 -0.88 -7.49
N ARG A 457 -6.21 -0.99 -7.68
CA ARG A 457 -5.50 -0.39 -8.81
C ARG A 457 -6.09 -0.85 -10.13
N GLY A 458 -6.48 0.11 -10.97
CA GLY A 458 -7.08 -0.14 -12.27
C GLY A 458 -8.47 -0.75 -12.24
N ALA A 459 -9.16 -0.84 -11.10
CA ALA A 459 -10.43 -1.57 -10.96
C ALA A 459 -11.51 -1.18 -11.97
N PHE A 460 -11.57 0.07 -12.38
CA PHE A 460 -12.49 0.62 -13.40
C PHE A 460 -11.78 1.09 -14.67
N SER A 461 -10.49 0.80 -14.83
CA SER A 461 -9.73 1.31 -15.98
C SER A 461 -10.36 0.90 -17.31
N GLY A 462 -10.61 1.89 -18.19
CA GLY A 462 -11.22 1.67 -19.49
C GLY A 462 -12.74 1.46 -19.47
N CYS A 463 -13.44 1.80 -18.38
CA CYS A 463 -14.90 1.76 -18.29
C CYS A 463 -15.52 2.95 -19.06
N ASN A 464 -15.45 2.92 -20.39
CA ASN A 464 -15.75 4.03 -21.28
C ASN A 464 -17.23 4.39 -21.42
N LYS A 465 -18.15 3.60 -20.88
CA LYS A 465 -19.61 3.84 -20.97
C LYS A 465 -20.20 4.33 -19.65
N MET A 466 -19.39 4.43 -18.61
CA MET A 466 -19.78 4.95 -17.31
C MET A 466 -19.82 6.48 -17.37
N THR A 467 -20.96 7.09 -17.05
CA THR A 467 -21.16 8.55 -17.04
C THR A 467 -21.07 9.15 -15.65
N SER A 468 -21.37 8.38 -14.62
CA SER A 468 -21.23 8.80 -13.23
C SER A 468 -21.06 7.62 -12.29
N ILE A 469 -20.43 7.86 -11.16
CA ILE A 469 -20.25 6.84 -10.11
C ILE A 469 -20.44 7.46 -8.73
N ASP A 470 -21.10 6.70 -7.85
CA ASP A 470 -21.25 7.03 -6.43
C ASP A 470 -20.19 6.31 -5.61
N LEU A 471 -19.29 7.09 -5.01
CA LEU A 471 -18.20 6.62 -4.13
C LEU A 471 -18.53 6.80 -2.65
N HIS A 472 -19.81 6.70 -2.29
CA HIS A 472 -20.31 7.07 -0.97
C HIS A 472 -19.53 6.48 0.21
N ASN A 473 -19.16 5.21 0.15
CA ASN A 473 -18.43 4.51 1.21
C ASN A 473 -16.94 4.31 0.91
N VAL A 474 -16.48 4.79 -0.24
CA VAL A 474 -15.09 4.60 -0.66
C VAL A 474 -14.15 5.55 0.06
N ASN A 475 -13.13 5.00 0.71
CA ASN A 475 -12.08 5.76 1.40
C ASN A 475 -10.83 5.89 0.54
N ILE A 476 -10.53 4.87 -0.25
CA ILE A 476 -9.29 4.76 -1.02
C ILE A 476 -9.62 4.52 -2.49
N VAL A 477 -9.18 5.43 -3.33
CA VAL A 477 -9.14 5.28 -4.78
C VAL A 477 -7.68 5.05 -5.17
N ASN A 478 -7.34 3.81 -5.47
CA ASN A 478 -5.96 3.45 -5.78
C ASN A 478 -5.49 3.94 -7.17
N LYS A 479 -4.17 3.80 -7.42
CA LYS A 479 -3.50 4.15 -8.67
C LYS A 479 -4.24 3.64 -9.91
N SER A 480 -4.37 4.50 -10.91
CA SER A 480 -4.97 4.19 -12.22
C SER A 480 -6.42 3.65 -12.16
N CYS A 481 -7.13 3.82 -11.05
CA CYS A 481 -8.43 3.19 -10.81
C CYS A 481 -9.45 3.48 -11.91
N PHE A 482 -9.57 4.74 -12.36
CA PHE A 482 -10.46 5.20 -13.39
C PHE A 482 -9.75 5.67 -14.66
N THR A 483 -8.50 5.28 -14.88
CA THR A 483 -7.77 5.68 -16.09
C THR A 483 -8.55 5.35 -17.35
N ASN A 484 -8.64 6.28 -18.29
CA ASN A 484 -9.40 6.14 -19.54
C ASN A 484 -10.92 5.94 -19.37
N CYS A 485 -11.54 6.40 -18.29
CA CYS A 485 -13.00 6.48 -18.19
C CYS A 485 -13.49 7.74 -18.91
N ILE A 486 -13.38 7.75 -20.25
CA ILE A 486 -13.55 8.96 -21.08
C ILE A 486 -14.95 9.58 -21.00
N SER A 487 -15.99 8.81 -20.69
CA SER A 487 -17.38 9.31 -20.55
C SER A 487 -17.76 9.67 -19.12
N LEU A 488 -16.85 9.53 -18.14
CA LEU A 488 -17.13 9.88 -16.75
C LEU A 488 -17.25 11.39 -16.60
N GLU A 489 -18.47 11.88 -16.32
CA GLU A 489 -18.79 13.30 -16.19
C GLU A 489 -18.90 13.74 -14.73
N ARG A 490 -19.38 12.87 -13.85
CA ARG A 490 -19.70 13.16 -12.47
C ARG A 490 -19.18 12.11 -11.52
N LEU A 491 -18.55 12.59 -10.45
CA LEU A 491 -18.07 11.80 -9.35
C LEU A 491 -18.77 12.28 -8.08
N TYR A 492 -19.55 11.41 -7.46
CA TYR A 492 -20.16 11.69 -6.15
C TYR A 492 -19.22 11.16 -5.08
N CYS A 493 -18.32 12.04 -4.62
CA CYS A 493 -17.38 11.73 -3.55
C CYS A 493 -18.07 11.84 -2.20
N SER A 494 -17.85 10.84 -1.34
CA SER A 494 -18.11 11.02 0.08
C SER A 494 -16.97 11.84 0.74
N ASP A 495 -17.25 12.36 1.91
CA ASP A 495 -16.30 13.02 2.79
C ASP A 495 -15.18 12.06 3.26
N LEU A 496 -15.28 10.78 2.94
CA LEU A 496 -14.40 9.71 3.38
C LEU A 496 -13.21 9.48 2.47
N ILE A 497 -13.23 10.00 1.24
CA ILE A 497 -12.09 9.84 0.36
C ILE A 497 -10.89 10.53 0.99
N THR A 498 -9.97 9.72 1.44
CA THR A 498 -8.77 10.13 2.14
C THR A 498 -7.55 10.05 1.27
N TYR A 499 -7.63 9.23 0.21
CA TYR A 499 -6.54 9.02 -0.73
C TYR A 499 -7.04 8.83 -2.15
N ILE A 500 -6.41 9.55 -3.07
CA ILE A 500 -6.53 9.43 -4.52
C ILE A 500 -5.13 9.18 -5.08
N GLY A 501 -4.93 7.98 -5.63
CA GLY A 501 -3.64 7.52 -6.12
C GLY A 501 -3.24 8.12 -7.45
N GLU A 502 -1.97 7.94 -7.78
CA GLU A 502 -1.36 8.39 -9.03
C GLU A 502 -2.14 7.87 -10.25
N TRP A 503 -2.44 8.76 -11.21
CA TRP A 503 -3.24 8.49 -12.41
C TRP A 503 -4.66 7.94 -12.17
N ALA A 504 -5.18 8.08 -10.98
CA ALA A 504 -6.51 7.53 -10.64
C ALA A 504 -7.60 7.97 -11.60
N PHE A 505 -7.57 9.21 -12.08
CA PHE A 505 -8.51 9.79 -13.04
C PHE A 505 -7.84 10.27 -14.33
N ALA A 506 -6.67 9.73 -14.66
CA ALA A 506 -5.99 10.11 -15.90
C ALA A 506 -6.85 9.78 -17.12
N TYR A 507 -6.85 10.72 -18.11
CA TYR A 507 -7.65 10.60 -19.34
C TYR A 507 -9.17 10.51 -19.15
N CYS A 508 -9.71 10.94 -18.02
CA CYS A 508 -11.15 11.13 -17.84
C CYS A 508 -11.61 12.43 -18.50
N SER A 509 -11.62 12.46 -19.83
CA SER A 509 -11.78 13.70 -20.63
C SER A 509 -13.13 14.42 -20.46
N SER A 510 -14.16 13.74 -19.96
CA SER A 510 -15.49 14.32 -19.67
C SER A 510 -15.65 14.80 -18.23
N LEU A 511 -14.72 14.47 -17.33
CA LEU A 511 -14.80 14.83 -15.91
C LEU A 511 -14.38 16.28 -15.71
N LYS A 512 -15.33 17.15 -15.31
CA LYS A 512 -15.09 18.60 -15.22
C LYS A 512 -14.83 19.11 -13.81
N LYS A 513 -15.34 18.41 -12.80
CA LYS A 513 -15.25 18.84 -11.41
C LYS A 513 -15.17 17.65 -10.46
N VAL A 514 -14.27 17.74 -9.49
CA VAL A 514 -14.14 16.79 -8.39
C VAL A 514 -14.08 17.55 -7.09
N SER A 515 -14.99 17.24 -6.17
CA SER A 515 -14.99 17.82 -4.83
C SER A 515 -14.26 16.87 -3.87
N VAL A 516 -13.23 17.36 -3.21
CA VAL A 516 -12.45 16.62 -2.20
C VAL A 516 -12.40 17.41 -0.90
N PHE A 517 -12.11 16.73 0.20
CA PHE A 517 -11.99 17.39 1.50
C PHE A 517 -10.56 17.80 1.80
N LYS A 518 -10.40 18.90 2.55
CA LYS A 518 -9.10 19.35 3.04
C LYS A 518 -8.44 18.21 3.84
N GLY A 519 -7.26 17.79 3.39
CA GLY A 519 -6.52 16.66 3.94
C GLY A 519 -6.72 15.33 3.21
N THR A 520 -7.51 15.28 2.11
CA THR A 520 -7.39 14.19 1.14
C THR A 520 -5.99 14.23 0.52
N ILE A 521 -5.28 13.12 0.58
CA ILE A 521 -3.98 12.98 -0.10
C ILE A 521 -4.27 12.69 -1.57
N ILE A 522 -3.74 13.52 -2.45
CA ILE A 522 -3.86 13.34 -3.90
C ILE A 522 -2.44 13.21 -4.43
N ASP A 523 -2.15 12.05 -5.03
CA ASP A 523 -0.83 11.82 -5.62
C ASP A 523 -0.62 12.69 -6.87
N ASN A 524 0.64 12.95 -7.17
CA ASN A 524 1.03 13.60 -8.41
C ASN A 524 0.48 12.82 -9.61
N ASN A 525 0.04 13.53 -10.64
CA ASN A 525 -0.54 12.93 -11.85
C ASN A 525 -1.91 12.22 -11.66
N ALA A 526 -2.56 12.30 -10.49
CA ALA A 526 -3.87 11.68 -10.28
C ALA A 526 -4.91 12.09 -11.34
N PHE A 527 -4.84 13.30 -11.84
CA PHE A 527 -5.71 13.89 -12.86
C PHE A 527 -5.00 14.23 -14.18
N SER A 528 -3.93 13.53 -14.54
CA SER A 528 -3.21 13.77 -15.80
C SER A 528 -4.14 13.66 -17.01
N ASN A 529 -4.09 14.65 -17.91
CA ASN A 529 -4.95 14.72 -19.09
C ASN A 529 -6.47 14.61 -18.76
N CYS A 530 -6.85 15.13 -17.59
CA CYS A 530 -8.21 15.23 -17.10
C CYS A 530 -8.55 16.71 -16.87
N PRO A 531 -9.60 17.26 -17.44
CA PRO A 531 -9.95 18.68 -17.32
C PRO A 531 -10.58 19.03 -15.96
N ALA A 532 -10.64 18.11 -15.01
CA ALA A 532 -11.35 18.30 -13.76
C ALA A 532 -10.74 19.39 -12.88
N GLU A 533 -11.56 20.37 -12.52
CA GLU A 533 -11.27 21.33 -11.47
C GLU A 533 -11.45 20.68 -10.09
N LEU A 534 -10.47 20.84 -9.21
CA LEU A 534 -10.55 20.36 -7.83
C LEU A 534 -11.20 21.42 -6.93
N GLU A 535 -12.37 21.10 -6.39
CA GLU A 535 -13.00 21.87 -5.33
C GLU A 535 -12.59 21.30 -3.96
N VAL A 536 -11.78 22.03 -3.21
CA VAL A 536 -11.40 21.62 -1.85
C VAL A 536 -12.39 22.17 -0.84
N ARG A 537 -13.08 21.29 -0.10
CA ARG A 537 -14.04 21.64 0.94
C ARG A 537 -13.36 21.65 2.32
N ASP A 538 -13.64 22.66 3.14
CA ASP A 538 -12.95 22.88 4.42
C ASP A 538 -13.47 22.02 5.58
N ALA A 539 -14.68 21.52 5.52
CA ALA A 539 -15.31 20.83 6.65
C ALA A 539 -15.36 19.32 6.47
N ARG A 540 -14.69 18.58 7.35
CA ARG A 540 -15.00 17.18 7.57
C ARG A 540 -16.25 17.08 8.42
N SER A 541 -17.22 16.24 8.02
CA SER A 541 -18.39 15.91 8.82
C SER A 541 -18.00 15.01 10.00
N ASN A 542 -18.87 14.88 10.97
CA ASN A 542 -18.80 13.77 11.91
C ASN A 542 -19.21 12.49 11.20
N TYR A 543 -18.63 11.36 11.59
CA TYR A 543 -18.88 10.06 10.94
C TYR A 543 -19.42 9.02 11.90
N ILE A 544 -20.37 8.23 11.42
CA ILE A 544 -20.75 6.94 11.98
C ILE A 544 -20.52 5.90 10.89
N ILE A 545 -19.72 4.89 11.15
CA ILE A 545 -19.32 3.86 10.18
C ILE A 545 -19.87 2.52 10.65
N GLU A 546 -20.73 1.88 9.87
CA GLU A 546 -21.18 0.52 10.12
C GLU A 546 -20.26 -0.49 9.45
N SER A 547 -19.25 -0.94 10.18
CA SER A 547 -18.21 -1.85 9.65
C SER A 547 -17.54 -2.63 10.78
N GLU A 548 -16.81 -3.69 10.41
CA GLU A 548 -15.85 -4.34 11.32
C GLU A 548 -14.71 -3.37 11.62
N ASN A 549 -14.35 -3.24 12.89
CA ASN A 549 -13.45 -2.16 13.32
C ASN A 549 -11.99 -2.34 12.91
N LEU A 550 -11.42 -3.57 12.93
CA LEU A 550 -10.04 -3.81 12.47
C LEU A 550 -9.88 -3.38 11.02
N TYR A 551 -10.86 -3.76 10.22
CA TYR A 551 -10.91 -3.44 8.81
C TYR A 551 -10.98 -1.92 8.57
N THR A 552 -11.84 -1.23 9.32
CA THR A 552 -11.96 0.24 9.27
C THR A 552 -10.64 0.90 9.67
N LEU A 553 -10.00 0.44 10.75
CA LEU A 553 -8.71 0.98 11.21
C LEU A 553 -7.60 0.80 10.17
N GLU A 554 -7.53 -0.36 9.53
CA GLU A 554 -6.56 -0.61 8.46
C GLU A 554 -6.81 0.28 7.25
N SER A 555 -8.06 0.43 6.81
CA SER A 555 -8.43 1.30 5.69
C SER A 555 -8.10 2.77 5.96
N MET A 556 -8.26 3.21 7.21
CA MET A 556 -7.96 4.57 7.64
C MET A 556 -6.47 4.83 7.84
N LYS A 557 -5.63 3.78 7.94
CA LYS A 557 -4.21 3.86 8.27
C LYS A 557 -3.45 4.87 7.40
N LYS A 558 -3.71 4.89 6.10
CA LYS A 558 -3.03 5.81 5.19
C LYS A 558 -3.47 7.26 5.36
N ALA A 559 -4.76 7.48 5.54
CA ALA A 559 -5.38 8.80 5.54
C ALA A 559 -5.36 9.51 6.88
N TYR A 560 -5.46 8.75 7.96
CA TYR A 560 -5.52 9.28 9.32
C TYR A 560 -4.25 9.02 10.13
N LYS A 561 -3.17 8.51 9.53
CA LYS A 561 -1.87 8.35 10.19
C LYS A 561 -1.42 9.65 10.83
N GLY A 562 -1.27 9.64 12.15
CA GLY A 562 -0.84 10.79 12.91
C GLY A 562 -1.84 11.96 12.98
N LYS A 563 -3.15 11.72 12.75
CA LYS A 563 -4.16 12.79 12.69
C LYS A 563 -5.27 12.68 13.73
N ILE A 564 -5.43 11.54 14.39
CA ILE A 564 -6.42 11.36 15.45
C ILE A 564 -5.83 11.85 16.78
N ASP A 565 -6.53 12.73 17.47
CA ASP A 565 -6.04 13.30 18.73
C ASP A 565 -6.45 12.47 19.95
N ALA A 566 -7.61 11.86 19.90
CA ALA A 566 -8.06 10.96 20.97
C ALA A 566 -8.75 9.73 20.40
N ILE A 567 -8.42 8.56 20.92
CA ILE A 567 -9.13 7.31 20.70
C ILE A 567 -9.68 6.85 22.03
N LEU A 568 -11.00 6.78 22.14
CA LEU A 568 -11.70 6.44 23.38
C LEU A 568 -12.53 5.19 23.10
N ILE A 569 -12.22 4.08 23.75
CA ILE A 569 -12.87 2.79 23.45
C ILE A 569 -13.34 2.06 24.72
N ASP A 570 -14.44 1.34 24.55
CA ASP A 570 -15.03 0.42 25.49
C ASP A 570 -15.14 -0.96 24.81
N PRO A 571 -14.03 -1.74 24.73
CA PRO A 571 -14.00 -3.01 24.01
C PRO A 571 -14.84 -4.08 24.74
N PRO A 572 -15.19 -5.20 24.05
CA PRO A 572 -15.77 -6.37 24.69
C PRO A 572 -14.89 -6.86 25.86
N TYR A 573 -15.53 -7.33 26.92
CA TYR A 573 -14.83 -7.68 28.18
C TYR A 573 -14.31 -9.12 28.25
N ASN A 574 -14.56 -9.91 27.19
CA ASN A 574 -14.23 -11.33 27.14
C ASN A 574 -14.90 -12.13 28.27
N SER A 575 -16.08 -11.69 28.67
CA SER A 575 -16.81 -12.26 29.82
C SER A 575 -17.48 -13.60 29.52
N HIS A 576 -17.49 -14.04 28.26
CA HIS A 576 -18.24 -15.21 27.75
C HIS A 576 -19.76 -15.13 27.97
N ILE A 577 -20.27 -13.93 28.16
CA ILE A 577 -21.70 -13.67 28.34
C ILE A 577 -22.23 -12.96 27.11
N ASP A 578 -23.23 -13.54 26.44
CA ASP A 578 -23.90 -12.86 25.33
C ASP A 578 -24.80 -11.74 25.88
N TYR A 579 -24.55 -10.52 25.43
CA TYR A 579 -25.34 -9.35 25.77
C TYR A 579 -26.41 -9.07 24.70
N ILE A 580 -27.47 -8.33 25.10
CA ILE A 580 -28.43 -7.84 24.09
C ILE A 580 -27.69 -6.91 23.14
N GLY A 581 -27.44 -7.40 21.91
CA GLY A 581 -26.87 -6.60 20.84
C GLY A 581 -25.47 -7.00 20.41
N TYR A 582 -24.67 -7.69 21.23
CA TYR A 582 -23.32 -8.15 20.78
C TYR A 582 -22.89 -9.42 21.54
N LYS A 583 -22.04 -10.21 20.88
CA LYS A 583 -21.38 -11.37 21.48
C LYS A 583 -20.07 -10.95 22.15
N ASP A 584 -19.87 -11.43 23.37
CA ASP A 584 -18.65 -11.20 24.14
C ASP A 584 -17.83 -12.50 24.26
N SER A 585 -17.77 -13.26 23.15
CA SER A 585 -17.08 -14.55 23.06
C SER A 585 -16.78 -14.91 21.60
N GLY A 586 -15.93 -15.91 21.36
CA GLY A 586 -15.70 -16.46 20.03
C GLY A 586 -14.63 -15.73 19.19
N TYR A 587 -13.61 -15.19 19.81
CA TYR A 587 -12.46 -14.59 19.14
C TYR A 587 -11.58 -15.70 18.54
N GLU A 588 -11.65 -15.91 17.22
CA GLU A 588 -10.98 -17.00 16.48
C GLU A 588 -9.44 -17.01 16.68
N GLU A 589 -8.82 -15.83 16.82
CA GLU A 589 -7.37 -15.68 17.02
C GLU A 589 -6.99 -15.46 18.50
N GLY A 590 -7.95 -15.54 19.42
CA GLY A 590 -7.78 -15.20 20.83
C GLY A 590 -7.92 -13.70 21.10
N TYR A 591 -8.51 -13.38 22.27
CA TYR A 591 -8.83 -12.00 22.67
C TYR A 591 -7.60 -11.07 22.70
N HIS A 592 -6.45 -11.57 23.14
CA HIS A 592 -5.23 -10.76 23.24
C HIS A 592 -4.70 -10.35 21.87
N THR A 593 -4.71 -11.25 20.87
CA THR A 593 -4.34 -10.92 19.49
C THR A 593 -5.33 -9.94 18.89
N PHE A 594 -6.64 -10.22 19.05
CA PHE A 594 -7.72 -9.34 18.62
C PHE A 594 -7.54 -7.90 19.11
N MET A 595 -7.18 -7.70 20.39
CA MET A 595 -6.98 -6.36 20.95
C MET A 595 -5.62 -5.76 20.58
N ARG A 596 -4.56 -6.57 20.47
CA ARG A 596 -3.22 -6.10 20.12
C ARG A 596 -3.21 -5.42 18.76
N ASP A 597 -3.78 -6.06 17.73
CA ASP A 597 -3.79 -5.53 16.37
C ASP A 597 -4.48 -4.15 16.31
N ARG A 598 -5.57 -4.00 17.03
CA ARG A 598 -6.31 -2.74 17.13
C ARG A 598 -5.57 -1.65 17.90
N ILE A 599 -4.85 -2.03 18.94
CA ILE A 599 -4.03 -1.10 19.74
C ILE A 599 -2.80 -0.63 18.93
N GLU A 600 -2.17 -1.50 18.14
CA GLU A 600 -1.06 -1.14 17.24
C GLU A 600 -1.52 -0.17 16.15
N LEU A 601 -2.67 -0.44 15.54
CA LEU A 601 -3.28 0.47 14.57
C LEU A 601 -3.67 1.80 15.22
N SER A 602 -4.21 1.80 16.42
CA SER A 602 -4.53 3.02 17.19
C SER A 602 -3.30 3.90 17.34
N LYS A 603 -2.14 3.33 17.74
CA LYS A 603 -0.88 4.07 17.83
C LYS A 603 -0.46 4.69 16.50
N THR A 604 -0.71 3.99 15.39
CA THR A 604 -0.40 4.51 14.05
C THR A 604 -1.27 5.70 13.67
N LEU A 605 -2.57 5.65 14.01
CA LEU A 605 -3.54 6.70 13.69
C LEU A 605 -3.39 7.94 14.58
N LEU A 606 -2.98 7.77 15.83
CA LEU A 606 -2.82 8.88 16.79
C LEU A 606 -1.79 9.91 16.32
N SER A 607 -2.09 11.18 16.51
CA SER A 607 -1.14 12.31 16.40
C SER A 607 -0.04 12.18 17.45
N ASP A 608 1.07 12.89 17.31
CA ASP A 608 2.18 12.81 18.29
C ASP A 608 1.75 13.27 19.69
N LYS A 609 0.71 14.11 19.77
CA LYS A 609 0.06 14.53 21.03
C LYS A 609 -1.18 13.68 21.36
N GLY A 610 -1.44 12.64 20.59
CA GLY A 610 -2.65 11.82 20.69
C GLY A 610 -2.63 10.86 21.88
N VAL A 611 -3.83 10.52 22.34
CA VAL A 611 -4.07 9.69 23.54
C VAL A 611 -5.08 8.59 23.22
N LEU A 612 -4.77 7.36 23.63
CA LEU A 612 -5.70 6.22 23.67
C LEU A 612 -6.21 6.04 25.10
N VAL A 613 -7.52 5.97 25.27
CA VAL A 613 -8.21 5.67 26.55
C VAL A 613 -9.03 4.40 26.36
N ILE A 614 -8.79 3.40 27.18
CA ILE A 614 -9.52 2.13 27.17
C ILE A 614 -10.24 1.98 28.51
N ASN A 615 -11.56 1.77 28.48
CA ASN A 615 -12.32 1.36 29.64
C ASN A 615 -12.55 -0.16 29.58
N ILE A 616 -12.26 -0.88 30.66
CA ILE A 616 -12.31 -2.34 30.72
C ILE A 616 -12.64 -2.85 32.11
N ASP A 617 -13.22 -4.02 32.23
CA ASP A 617 -13.48 -4.66 33.51
C ASP A 617 -12.21 -5.31 34.11
N GLU A 618 -12.34 -5.85 35.31
CA GLU A 618 -11.25 -6.45 36.08
C GLU A 618 -10.59 -7.65 35.36
N GLY A 619 -11.37 -8.41 34.58
CA GLY A 619 -10.91 -9.67 33.97
C GLY A 619 -9.75 -9.49 33.01
N GLU A 620 -9.83 -8.50 32.14
CA GLU A 620 -8.83 -8.25 31.10
C GLU A 620 -7.97 -6.99 31.33
N ALA A 621 -8.21 -6.25 32.41
CA ALA A 621 -7.54 -4.97 32.68
C ALA A 621 -6.02 -5.05 32.68
N ILE A 622 -5.43 -6.04 33.36
CA ILE A 622 -3.97 -6.22 33.44
C ILE A 622 -3.38 -6.66 32.10
N ASN A 623 -4.06 -7.54 31.38
CA ASN A 623 -3.63 -8.02 30.07
C ASN A 623 -3.57 -6.88 29.06
N LEU A 624 -4.62 -6.06 28.95
CA LEU A 624 -4.65 -4.90 28.09
C LEU A 624 -3.65 -3.81 28.50
N PHE A 625 -3.46 -3.60 29.80
CA PHE A 625 -2.43 -2.70 30.30
C PHE A 625 -1.02 -3.10 29.83
N ASN A 626 -0.69 -4.40 29.91
CA ASN A 626 0.59 -4.93 29.44
C ASN A 626 0.72 -4.84 27.91
N ILE A 627 -0.35 -5.07 27.15
CA ILE A 627 -0.35 -4.85 25.70
C ILE A 627 -0.08 -3.38 25.39
N CYS A 628 -0.77 -2.44 26.05
CA CYS A 628 -0.53 -1.02 25.87
C CYS A 628 0.91 -0.62 26.19
N LYS A 629 1.49 -1.14 27.29
CA LYS A 629 2.89 -0.90 27.62
C LYS A 629 3.86 -1.43 26.56
N SER A 630 3.61 -2.62 26.01
CA SER A 630 4.44 -3.19 24.95
C SER A 630 4.37 -2.37 23.64
N VAL A 631 3.20 -1.81 23.32
CA VAL A 631 2.99 -1.03 22.11
C VAL A 631 3.45 0.42 22.27
N PHE A 632 3.05 1.12 23.33
CA PHE A 632 3.31 2.55 23.51
C PHE A 632 4.61 2.86 24.25
N GLY A 633 5.05 1.96 25.13
CA GLY A 633 6.21 2.11 26.03
C GLY A 633 5.82 2.27 27.49
N GLU A 634 6.62 1.70 28.39
CA GLU A 634 6.39 1.60 29.83
C GLU A 634 5.96 2.92 30.50
N ASN A 635 6.65 4.01 30.19
CA ASN A 635 6.48 5.31 30.82
C ASN A 635 5.36 6.18 30.21
N LEU A 636 4.68 5.66 29.17
CA LEU A 636 3.64 6.40 28.46
C LEU A 636 2.23 5.89 28.76
N VAL A 637 2.13 4.85 29.61
CA VAL A 637 0.86 4.21 29.93
C VAL A 637 0.59 4.32 31.42
N THR A 638 -0.61 4.79 31.77
CA THR A 638 -1.06 4.91 33.16
C THR A 638 -2.32 4.10 33.38
N PHE A 639 -2.56 3.72 34.65
CA PHE A 639 -3.63 2.82 35.05
C PHE A 639 -4.48 3.49 36.10
N HIS A 640 -5.81 3.60 35.84
CA HIS A 640 -6.75 4.31 36.68
C HIS A 640 -7.98 3.43 36.95
N LYS A 641 -8.87 3.89 37.83
CA LYS A 641 -10.12 3.20 38.19
C LYS A 641 -11.31 4.11 37.98
N TRP A 642 -12.43 3.54 37.60
CA TRP A 642 -13.73 4.22 37.64
C TRP A 642 -14.64 3.48 38.63
N LYS A 643 -15.15 4.24 39.63
CA LYS A 643 -16.12 3.75 40.60
C LYS A 643 -17.49 3.76 39.96
N LYS A 644 -17.95 2.59 39.48
CA LYS A 644 -19.21 2.43 38.74
C LYS A 644 -20.45 2.26 39.58
N LYS A 645 -20.27 2.19 40.89
CA LYS A 645 -21.34 2.24 41.93
C LYS A 645 -21.04 3.35 42.92
N HIS A 646 -22.04 4.11 43.30
CA HIS A 646 -21.89 5.15 44.28
C HIS A 646 -23.18 5.31 45.09
N GLU A 647 -23.10 5.30 46.44
CA GLU A 647 -24.26 5.39 47.35
C GLU A 647 -25.13 6.61 47.07
N PHE A 648 -24.54 7.74 46.75
CA PHE A 648 -25.26 8.97 46.44
C PHE A 648 -26.19 8.84 45.22
N PHE A 649 -25.74 8.19 44.16
CA PHE A 649 -26.50 8.02 42.91
C PHE A 649 -27.42 6.80 42.94
N ASP A 650 -27.15 5.83 43.82
CA ASP A 650 -27.84 4.54 43.81
C ASP A 650 -28.76 4.35 45.09
N LYS A 651 -28.99 5.41 45.88
CA LYS A 651 -29.73 5.41 47.16
C LYS A 651 -31.08 4.70 47.12
N ASN A 652 -31.76 4.70 46.00
CA ASN A 652 -33.14 4.18 45.89
C ASN A 652 -33.24 2.91 45.06
N ARG A 653 -32.18 2.15 44.92
CA ARG A 653 -32.17 1.00 43.98
C ARG A 653 -32.30 -0.33 44.71
N VAL A 654 -33.34 -1.07 44.35
CA VAL A 654 -33.51 -2.45 44.78
C VAL A 654 -32.48 -3.33 44.11
N VAL A 655 -31.71 -4.08 44.91
CA VAL A 655 -30.78 -5.10 44.42
C VAL A 655 -31.64 -6.21 43.81
N LEU A 656 -31.77 -6.21 42.46
CA LEU A 656 -32.63 -7.15 41.72
C LEU A 656 -32.05 -8.59 41.70
N ASN A 657 -30.76 -8.74 41.97
CA ASN A 657 -30.14 -10.07 42.08
C ASN A 657 -29.00 -10.07 43.11
N PRO A 658 -29.27 -10.51 44.35
CA PRO A 658 -28.30 -10.56 45.43
C PRO A 658 -27.11 -11.54 45.17
N ASN A 659 -27.28 -12.46 44.23
CA ASN A 659 -26.26 -13.47 43.90
C ASN A 659 -25.30 -13.00 42.79
N LYS A 660 -25.52 -11.85 42.13
CA LYS A 660 -24.65 -11.29 41.12
C LYS A 660 -23.55 -10.50 41.80
N LYS A 661 -22.34 -11.10 41.94
CA LYS A 661 -21.13 -10.36 42.33
C LYS A 661 -20.87 -9.27 41.26
N GLN A 662 -21.27 -8.05 41.52
CA GLN A 662 -20.91 -6.89 40.73
C GLN A 662 -19.67 -6.26 41.37
N THR A 663 -18.61 -6.11 40.60
CA THR A 663 -17.42 -5.33 41.02
C THR A 663 -17.80 -3.85 41.17
N ASP A 664 -17.17 -3.14 42.08
CA ASP A 664 -17.43 -1.73 42.35
C ASP A 664 -16.71 -0.82 41.38
N PHE A 665 -15.72 -1.37 40.69
CA PHE A 665 -14.82 -0.64 39.78
C PHE A 665 -14.79 -1.26 38.40
N GLU A 666 -14.50 -0.43 37.40
CA GLU A 666 -13.88 -0.73 36.11
C GLU A 666 -12.56 0.00 36.04
N TYR A 667 -11.74 -0.36 35.08
CA TYR A 667 -10.37 0.13 34.96
C TYR A 667 -10.22 0.96 33.68
N ILE A 668 -9.38 2.00 33.77
CA ILE A 668 -9.13 2.92 32.69
C ILE A 668 -7.64 2.88 32.40
N ILE A 669 -7.27 2.53 31.17
CA ILE A 669 -5.91 2.55 30.68
C ILE A 669 -5.75 3.79 29.80
N ILE A 670 -4.80 4.65 30.12
CA ILE A 670 -4.48 5.84 29.34
C ILE A 670 -3.08 5.66 28.74
N ALA A 671 -2.99 5.58 27.41
CA ALA A 671 -1.74 5.44 26.69
C ALA A 671 -1.49 6.69 25.83
N ARG A 672 -0.37 7.35 26.05
CA ARG A 672 0.06 8.54 25.31
C ARG A 672 0.96 8.14 24.15
N LYS A 673 0.75 8.73 22.98
CA LYS A 673 1.55 8.42 21.77
C LYS A 673 3.03 8.71 21.96
N THR A 674 3.33 9.86 22.54
CA THR A 674 4.70 10.33 22.84
C THR A 674 4.76 11.04 24.20
N LYS A 675 5.92 11.47 24.63
CA LYS A 675 6.10 12.29 25.84
C LYS A 675 5.48 13.70 25.71
N GLU A 676 5.24 14.15 24.48
CA GLU A 676 4.64 15.46 24.19
C GLU A 676 3.10 15.45 24.35
N ALA A 677 2.49 14.28 24.38
CA ALA A 677 1.07 14.12 24.65
C ALA A 677 0.80 14.42 26.14
N THR A 678 0.23 15.58 26.41
CA THR A 678 -0.16 16.02 27.76
C THR A 678 -1.66 15.85 27.95
N LEU A 679 -2.09 15.50 29.14
CA LEU A 679 -3.50 15.46 29.50
C LEU A 679 -3.94 16.81 30.06
N ASN A 680 -5.12 17.27 29.63
CA ASN A 680 -5.75 18.45 30.24
C ASN A 680 -6.34 18.10 31.59
N LYS A 681 -6.65 19.12 32.38
CA LYS A 681 -7.40 18.97 33.62
C LYS A 681 -8.83 18.52 33.34
N VAL A 682 -9.42 17.82 34.31
CA VAL A 682 -10.81 17.35 34.28
C VAL A 682 -11.66 18.18 35.26
N ILE A 683 -12.95 18.23 35.00
CA ILE A 683 -13.91 18.75 35.96
C ILE A 683 -14.32 17.61 36.91
N GLN A 684 -13.64 17.54 38.06
CA GLN A 684 -13.81 16.49 39.03
C GLN A 684 -15.01 16.77 39.93
N PRO A 685 -16.05 15.92 39.88
CA PRO A 685 -17.15 16.00 40.83
C PRO A 685 -16.72 15.49 42.22
N TYR A 686 -17.27 16.09 43.25
CA TYR A 686 -17.15 15.62 44.66
C TYR A 686 -18.41 15.90 45.45
N ILE A 687 -18.64 15.13 46.49
CA ILE A 687 -19.81 15.26 47.34
C ILE A 687 -19.37 15.89 48.68
N LYS A 688 -20.09 16.91 49.06
CA LYS A 688 -19.95 17.54 50.39
C LYS A 688 -21.38 17.83 50.92
N ASP A 689 -21.65 17.40 52.16
CA ASP A 689 -22.95 17.62 52.86
C ASP A 689 -24.14 17.14 51.99
N ASP A 690 -24.03 15.95 51.38
CA ASP A 690 -25.04 15.38 50.45
C ASP A 690 -25.33 16.24 49.19
N VAL A 691 -24.45 17.19 48.83
CA VAL A 691 -24.56 18.04 47.65
C VAL A 691 -23.38 17.75 46.72
N LEU A 692 -23.65 17.64 45.42
CA LEU A 692 -22.63 17.44 44.39
C LEU A 692 -22.05 18.77 43.98
N PHE A 693 -20.74 18.90 44.11
CA PHE A 693 -19.93 20.04 43.66
C PHE A 693 -18.94 19.59 42.56
N GLU A 694 -18.37 20.55 41.88
CA GLU A 694 -17.37 20.31 40.82
C GLU A 694 -16.18 21.23 41.03
N LYS A 695 -14.96 20.73 40.68
CA LYS A 695 -13.72 21.50 40.68
C LYS A 695 -12.84 21.07 39.54
N GLU A 696 -12.04 21.98 39.04
CA GLU A 696 -10.95 21.64 38.08
C GLU A 696 -9.82 20.95 38.85
N ALA A 697 -9.36 19.82 38.34
CA ALA A 697 -8.32 18.99 38.93
C ALA A 697 -7.50 18.27 37.86
N ASP A 698 -6.30 17.80 38.24
CA ASP A 698 -5.54 16.87 37.41
C ASP A 698 -6.28 15.53 37.30
N VAL A 699 -5.90 14.73 36.31
CA VAL A 699 -6.55 13.41 36.07
C VAL A 699 -6.39 12.52 37.31
N PRO A 700 -7.49 12.11 37.93
CA PRO A 700 -7.42 11.38 39.22
C PRO A 700 -7.01 9.93 39.04
N GLU A 701 -6.45 9.30 40.07
CA GLU A 701 -6.22 7.85 40.10
C GLU A 701 -7.55 7.06 40.08
N THR A 702 -8.58 7.63 40.70
CA THR A 702 -9.92 7.05 40.71
C THR A 702 -10.97 8.11 40.29
N PHE A 703 -11.65 7.82 39.18
CA PHE A 703 -12.83 8.59 38.72
C PHE A 703 -14.04 8.25 39.61
N ASP A 704 -14.21 9.00 40.67
CA ASP A 704 -15.36 8.86 41.58
C ASP A 704 -16.38 9.98 41.32
N CYS A 705 -17.66 9.68 41.49
CA CYS A 705 -18.79 10.62 41.22
C CYS A 705 -19.00 11.03 39.74
N PHE A 706 -18.35 10.39 38.77
CA PHE A 706 -18.56 10.66 37.35
C PHE A 706 -19.77 9.93 36.73
N GLY A 707 -20.70 9.52 37.55
CA GLY A 707 -21.86 8.69 37.17
C GLY A 707 -21.60 7.21 37.44
N THR A 708 -22.70 6.43 37.42
CA THR A 708 -22.69 4.99 37.66
C THR A 708 -23.26 4.25 36.44
N THR A 709 -23.05 2.93 36.34
CA THR A 709 -23.68 2.11 35.30
C THR A 709 -25.21 2.30 35.30
N SER A 710 -25.77 2.58 36.44
CA SER A 710 -27.18 2.77 36.59
C SER A 710 -27.65 4.15 36.12
N SER A 711 -26.88 5.23 36.41
CA SER A 711 -27.19 6.56 35.86
C SER A 711 -27.09 6.57 34.33
N ALA A 712 -26.12 5.82 33.73
CA ALA A 712 -26.03 5.66 32.29
C ALA A 712 -27.29 4.99 31.69
N LYS A 713 -27.89 4.04 32.37
CA LYS A 713 -29.18 3.45 31.96
C LYS A 713 -30.35 4.44 32.08
N ASP A 714 -30.32 5.38 33.04
CA ASP A 714 -31.29 6.44 33.11
C ASP A 714 -31.18 7.40 31.94
N GLU A 715 -29.96 7.77 31.54
CA GLU A 715 -29.68 8.56 30.31
C GLU A 715 -30.24 7.86 29.06
N ILE A 716 -30.06 6.53 28.93
CA ILE A 716 -30.65 5.74 27.83
C ILE A 716 -32.20 5.75 27.90
N ASN A 717 -32.76 5.64 29.07
CA ASN A 717 -34.21 5.73 29.27
C ASN A 717 -34.79 7.09 28.86
N GLU A 718 -34.14 8.17 29.21
CA GLU A 718 -34.50 9.53 28.78
C GLU A 718 -34.45 9.68 27.25
N LEU A 719 -33.43 9.08 26.62
CA LEU A 719 -33.27 9.14 25.18
C LEU A 719 -34.26 8.24 24.41
N PHE A 720 -34.54 7.05 24.91
CA PHE A 720 -35.22 6.01 24.12
C PHE A 720 -36.53 5.50 24.76
N GLY A 721 -36.85 5.91 25.99
CA GLY A 721 -38.07 5.47 26.71
C GLY A 721 -37.93 4.09 27.36
N SER A 722 -36.74 3.48 27.39
CA SER A 722 -36.46 2.20 28.04
C SER A 722 -35.02 2.11 28.52
N ARG A 723 -34.83 1.66 29.76
CA ARG A 723 -33.52 1.40 30.36
C ARG A 723 -32.79 0.22 29.71
N ASP A 724 -33.56 -0.70 29.12
CA ASP A 724 -33.02 -1.92 28.52
C ASP A 724 -32.81 -1.79 27.01
N TYR A 725 -32.89 -0.56 26.46
CA TYR A 725 -32.61 -0.29 25.06
C TYR A 725 -31.18 -0.61 24.65
N PHE A 726 -30.24 -0.47 25.60
CA PHE A 726 -28.86 -0.91 25.48
C PHE A 726 -28.32 -1.44 26.81
N SER A 727 -27.61 -2.57 26.79
CA SER A 727 -27.29 -3.33 28.00
C SER A 727 -26.24 -2.65 28.90
N THR A 728 -25.21 -2.05 28.31
CA THR A 728 -23.99 -1.60 29.01
C THR A 728 -23.56 -0.19 28.61
N PRO A 729 -24.43 0.84 28.72
CA PRO A 729 -24.03 2.20 28.38
C PRO A 729 -23.01 2.75 29.39
N LYS A 730 -22.10 3.62 28.94
CA LYS A 730 -21.25 4.40 29.85
C LYS A 730 -21.91 5.75 30.20
N PRO A 731 -21.67 6.29 31.39
CA PRO A 731 -22.19 7.60 31.78
C PRO A 731 -21.63 8.70 30.86
N LEU A 732 -22.52 9.56 30.39
CA LEU A 732 -22.13 10.70 29.52
C LEU A 732 -21.11 11.62 30.20
N LYS A 733 -21.28 11.86 31.51
CA LYS A 733 -20.38 12.68 32.32
C LYS A 733 -18.95 12.14 32.31
N LEU A 734 -18.78 10.83 32.48
CA LEU A 734 -17.46 10.17 32.41
C LEU A 734 -16.82 10.33 31.02
N MET A 735 -17.56 10.01 29.96
CA MET A 735 -17.07 10.11 28.60
C MET A 735 -16.74 11.56 28.20
N LYS A 736 -17.51 12.55 28.68
CA LYS A 736 -17.24 13.97 28.44
C LYS A 736 -15.88 14.38 29.04
N GLU A 737 -15.55 13.93 30.23
CA GLU A 737 -14.27 14.21 30.86
C GLU A 737 -13.11 13.47 30.17
N PHE A 738 -13.32 12.28 29.64
CA PHE A 738 -12.32 11.61 28.79
C PHE A 738 -12.04 12.41 27.52
N VAL A 739 -13.07 12.95 26.87
CA VAL A 739 -12.90 13.83 25.73
C VAL A 739 -12.16 15.11 26.15
N ARG A 740 -12.56 15.76 27.26
CA ARG A 740 -11.92 16.98 27.78
C ARG A 740 -10.43 16.80 28.05
N MET A 741 -10.06 15.74 28.78
CA MET A 741 -8.66 15.52 29.14
C MET A 741 -7.76 15.19 27.95
N ALA A 742 -8.31 14.57 26.90
CA ALA A 742 -7.54 14.05 25.76
C ALA A 742 -7.54 14.96 24.52
N THR A 743 -8.28 16.11 24.54
CA THR A 743 -8.50 16.90 23.32
C THR A 743 -8.38 18.41 23.54
N ASN A 744 -8.12 19.13 22.47
CA ASN A 744 -8.36 20.57 22.33
C ASN A 744 -9.66 20.84 21.55
N LYS A 745 -9.97 22.11 21.25
CA LYS A 745 -11.24 22.51 20.63
C LYS A 745 -11.43 22.07 19.18
N GLU A 746 -10.37 21.70 18.46
CA GLU A 746 -10.38 21.34 17.03
C GLU A 746 -10.02 19.86 16.80
N SER A 747 -9.94 19.06 17.84
CA SER A 747 -9.48 17.69 17.82
C SER A 747 -10.42 16.72 17.08
N ILE A 748 -9.85 15.65 16.55
CA ILE A 748 -10.59 14.49 16.03
C ILE A 748 -10.59 13.39 17.08
N VAL A 749 -11.79 12.95 17.46
CA VAL A 749 -12.04 11.91 18.45
C VAL A 749 -12.56 10.66 17.75
N MET A 750 -11.98 9.50 18.02
CA MET A 750 -12.41 8.24 17.44
C MET A 750 -12.85 7.25 18.51
N ASP A 751 -13.94 6.52 18.23
CA ASP A 751 -14.36 5.35 18.99
C ASP A 751 -14.71 4.22 18.02
N PHE A 752 -13.89 3.18 18.01
CA PHE A 752 -14.11 2.04 17.12
C PHE A 752 -14.78 0.83 17.81
N PHE A 753 -15.29 1.04 19.02
CA PHE A 753 -16.24 0.18 19.71
C PHE A 753 -17.46 0.99 20.15
N ALA A 754 -18.01 1.78 19.24
CA ALA A 754 -18.92 2.88 19.56
C ALA A 754 -20.21 2.46 20.32
N GLY A 755 -20.63 1.22 20.21
CA GLY A 755 -21.77 0.68 20.98
C GLY A 755 -22.99 1.59 20.95
N SER A 756 -23.31 2.22 22.07
CA SER A 756 -24.42 3.17 22.16
C SER A 756 -24.14 4.59 21.65
N GLY A 757 -22.91 4.89 21.18
CA GLY A 757 -22.51 6.22 20.68
C GLY A 757 -22.28 7.27 21.76
N THR A 758 -21.94 6.89 22.98
CA THR A 758 -21.76 7.83 24.10
C THR A 758 -20.61 8.80 23.88
N VAL A 759 -19.51 8.36 23.25
CA VAL A 759 -18.37 9.22 22.92
C VAL A 759 -18.77 10.33 21.95
N GLY A 760 -19.51 10.02 20.89
CA GLY A 760 -20.02 11.04 19.97
C GLY A 760 -20.93 12.06 20.65
N HIS A 761 -21.81 11.59 21.55
CA HIS A 761 -22.66 12.48 22.36
C HIS A 761 -21.81 13.39 23.27
N ALA A 762 -20.78 12.84 23.93
CA ALA A 762 -19.86 13.59 24.78
C ALA A 762 -19.11 14.68 24.00
N VAL A 763 -18.68 14.40 22.77
CA VAL A 763 -18.07 15.41 21.88
C VAL A 763 -19.05 16.53 21.57
N CYS A 764 -20.29 16.22 21.24
CA CYS A 764 -21.33 17.21 20.95
C CYS A 764 -21.62 18.11 22.16
N GLU A 765 -21.76 17.53 23.35
CA GLU A 765 -22.00 18.28 24.58
C GLU A 765 -20.83 19.18 24.97
N LEU A 766 -19.60 18.66 24.85
CA LEU A 766 -18.41 19.45 25.15
C LEU A 766 -18.22 20.61 24.18
N ASN A 767 -18.53 20.42 22.89
CA ASN A 767 -18.50 21.50 21.89
C ASN A 767 -19.54 22.59 22.20
N LYS A 768 -20.73 22.23 22.69
CA LYS A 768 -21.74 23.20 23.13
C LYS A 768 -21.25 23.97 24.36
N GLU A 769 -20.57 23.29 25.28
CA GLU A 769 -20.12 23.85 26.55
C GLU A 769 -18.99 24.87 26.38
N ASP A 770 -17.99 24.54 25.53
CA ASP A 770 -16.78 25.35 25.42
C ASP A 770 -16.60 26.06 24.06
N GLY A 771 -17.61 25.93 23.17
CA GLY A 771 -17.58 26.54 21.83
C GLY A 771 -16.57 25.86 20.90
N GLY A 772 -16.21 24.61 21.16
CA GLY A 772 -15.30 23.82 20.34
C GLY A 772 -15.92 23.30 19.04
N ASN A 773 -15.08 22.83 18.14
CA ASN A 773 -15.44 22.25 16.84
C ASN A 773 -14.83 20.86 16.69
N ARG A 774 -14.74 20.11 17.81
CA ARG A 774 -14.26 18.73 17.78
C ARG A 774 -15.09 17.89 16.83
N LYS A 775 -14.46 16.96 16.13
CA LYS A 775 -15.12 16.01 15.25
C LYS A 775 -15.04 14.61 15.87
N TYR A 776 -16.03 13.77 15.53
CA TYR A 776 -16.01 12.38 15.97
C TYR A 776 -16.11 11.40 14.80
N ILE A 777 -15.48 10.24 14.97
CA ILE A 777 -15.57 9.08 14.11
C ILE A 777 -15.99 7.91 14.98
N LEU A 778 -17.20 7.42 14.79
CA LEU A 778 -17.76 6.28 15.52
C LEU A 778 -17.82 5.07 14.60
N VAL A 779 -17.21 3.96 14.99
CA VAL A 779 -17.28 2.70 14.24
C VAL A 779 -18.05 1.67 15.07
N SER A 780 -19.05 1.07 14.49
CA SER A 780 -19.86 0.04 15.10
C SER A 780 -20.15 -1.05 14.07
N ASN A 781 -20.08 -2.32 14.48
CA ASN A 781 -20.40 -3.41 13.60
C ASN A 781 -21.92 -3.52 13.30
N SER A 782 -22.27 -4.37 12.32
CA SER A 782 -23.66 -4.64 11.95
C SER A 782 -24.35 -5.66 12.88
N GLU A 783 -23.64 -6.21 13.88
CA GLU A 783 -24.20 -7.20 14.79
C GLU A 783 -25.45 -6.67 15.46
N SER A 784 -26.53 -7.45 15.42
CA SER A 784 -27.83 -7.11 15.98
C SER A 784 -28.37 -5.71 15.57
N ASN A 785 -27.87 -5.15 14.47
CA ASN A 785 -28.18 -3.79 13.99
C ASN A 785 -27.92 -2.68 15.04
N ILE A 786 -26.93 -2.84 15.92
CA ILE A 786 -26.59 -1.84 16.95
C ILE A 786 -26.32 -0.48 16.33
N CYS A 787 -25.54 -0.44 15.25
CA CYS A 787 -25.20 0.80 14.58
C CYS A 787 -26.46 1.60 14.23
N LYS A 788 -27.36 1.01 13.46
CA LYS A 788 -28.59 1.68 12.98
C LYS A 788 -29.61 1.91 14.10
N ASN A 789 -29.80 0.93 14.99
CA ASN A 789 -30.87 0.97 15.97
C ASN A 789 -30.51 1.76 17.23
N VAL A 790 -29.23 1.85 17.58
CA VAL A 790 -28.79 2.51 18.82
C VAL A 790 -27.92 3.73 18.52
N THR A 791 -26.71 3.53 17.92
CA THR A 791 -25.72 4.59 17.71
C THR A 791 -26.29 5.73 16.88
N VAL A 792 -26.81 5.41 15.68
CA VAL A 792 -27.39 6.41 14.76
C VAL A 792 -28.60 7.11 15.39
N LYS A 793 -29.48 6.37 16.06
CA LYS A 793 -30.65 6.97 16.70
C LYS A 793 -30.27 7.92 17.84
N ARG A 794 -29.24 7.57 18.64
CA ARG A 794 -28.70 8.48 19.67
C ARG A 794 -28.17 9.75 19.04
N MET A 795 -27.31 9.58 18.00
CA MET A 795 -26.67 10.72 17.39
C MET A 795 -27.64 11.64 16.64
N LYS A 796 -28.71 11.10 16.03
CA LYS A 796 -29.81 11.91 15.46
C LYS A 796 -30.55 12.78 16.49
N LYS A 797 -30.56 12.41 17.77
CA LYS A 797 -31.17 13.20 18.84
C LYS A 797 -30.27 14.30 19.39
N VAL A 798 -28.95 14.15 19.27
CA VAL A 798 -27.98 15.04 19.92
C VAL A 798 -27.15 15.86 18.94
N SER A 799 -27.07 15.46 17.68
CA SER A 799 -26.30 16.12 16.65
C SER A 799 -27.13 16.30 15.38
N SER A 800 -27.07 17.49 14.80
CA SER A 800 -27.79 17.78 13.55
C SER A 800 -27.01 17.37 12.28
N HIS A 801 -25.71 17.08 12.39
CA HIS A 801 -24.84 16.88 11.23
C HIS A 801 -23.83 15.74 11.48
N PHE A 802 -24.05 14.61 10.86
CA PHE A 802 -23.09 13.53 10.69
C PHE A 802 -23.36 12.78 9.37
N THR A 803 -22.37 12.11 8.87
CA THR A 803 -22.50 11.22 7.71
C THR A 803 -22.52 9.77 8.22
N LEU A 804 -23.57 9.05 7.89
CA LEU A 804 -23.64 7.60 8.10
C LEU A 804 -23.01 6.90 6.91
N LEU A 805 -22.22 5.91 7.22
CA LEU A 805 -21.52 5.09 6.27
C LEU A 805 -21.83 3.64 6.62
N ASP A 806 -22.51 3.00 5.71
CA ASP A 806 -22.85 1.58 5.81
C ASP A 806 -21.84 0.74 5.03
#